data_4ba9344fbfa11dab8191c1a06f728c83
#
_entry.id   4ba9344fbfa11dab8191c1a06f728c83
#
_cell.length_a   1.000
_cell.length_b   1.000
_cell.length_c   1.000
_cell.angle_alpha   90.00
_cell.angle_beta   90.00
_cell.angle_gamma   90.00
#
_symmetry.space_group_name_H-M   'P 1'
#
loop_
_entity.id
_entity.type
_entity.pdbx_description
1 polymer ?
#
loop_
_entity_poly.entity_id
_entity_poly.type
_entity_poly.pdbx_seq_one_letter_code
_entity_poly.pdbx_strand_id
1 'polypeptide(L)'
;GTEDAPITYAAMPGERPVFSGGRRVVGWREEPDGIWTARVSAVAAGARYPRQLFVNGRRATRARIPNVGYLQLAGLINPYDRSDERNRWGFRFRPGDLSGSWRNSTDIEIVKMFSWSTTRLPVSSIDDAASVVHLGGSTGPDPRLIDWAGGRYYVENVFEGLDRPGEWYLDRPTGTLYYMPRPGESIDEIDAVMPLLERLVEFRGHAAAGEIVGHITLRGLTFEHADWPMPATGWPERQAQSSMETAAIYARGVEHCTLEDIEVRHVGAHGVWLERGCSYNRMERCHVWDTGAGGVYLGATTATPEASHNVVHNCYIHHCTEVHGGAIGVWIGRSSYNEISRCEIADMNYSGMSVGWSWGYAESTAHHNIVADNHIHHCGHRALSDMGGIYTLGVAPGTELRHNLIHDIWCYPGYSHASGIYLDEGSTGLLVEDNIVYRCTSNGFLLHYGRESTIRNNILAFSERNGVHRARVEEHISFSFEGNIVYSEHPFILGGRWDDPEHYVMDRNLYWSTGEAPISFAGRTFEEWQAMGNDRDSLIANPGFRDPEHGDFTLAGDSPAAQIGFEPISMADIGLYGDPAWVSLPERFEHQPDDPPPPAPEPLTISEDFETLPLTGEPAPLGGHPLRAVVNTEDRPELVGISDEQAASGRQSLRVQDVGDLGRSYNPHFYYTPGHAAGTTRLAFDFRIEKDSVWFLEWRDGGHPYHIGPRLSVSDGKLTVPGQPPIELPVGEWVGVEIIAALGDDSAGAWDLALSLPGQATRKLQKLPNNHKEFRKLDWLGFCSTADHATAFHLDNIELSTTRSEP
;
A
#
# COMPACT_ATOMS: atom_id res chain seq x y z
N GLY A 1 -31.25 23.96 -18.55
CA GLY A 1 -31.91 25.13 -17.94
C GLY A 1 -31.08 26.39 -18.04
N THR A 2 -31.63 27.48 -17.56
CA THR A 2 -30.94 28.77 -17.39
C THR A 2 -31.16 29.25 -15.97
N GLU A 3 -30.46 30.29 -15.54
CA GLU A 3 -30.64 30.86 -14.21
C GLU A 3 -32.10 31.28 -13.97
N ASP A 4 -32.74 31.89 -14.95
CA ASP A 4 -34.15 32.31 -14.90
C ASP A 4 -35.17 31.19 -15.14
N ALA A 5 -34.72 30.03 -15.62
CA ALA A 5 -35.54 28.86 -15.96
C ALA A 5 -34.82 27.55 -15.63
N PRO A 6 -34.53 27.27 -14.33
CA PRO A 6 -33.90 26.04 -13.96
C PRO A 6 -34.81 24.83 -14.17
N ILE A 7 -34.21 23.65 -14.42
CA ILE A 7 -34.91 22.40 -14.61
C ILE A 7 -34.68 21.50 -13.39
N THR A 8 -35.75 21.00 -12.79
CA THR A 8 -35.66 20.10 -11.64
C THR A 8 -36.30 18.75 -11.96
N TYR A 9 -35.56 17.68 -11.75
CA TYR A 9 -36.06 16.30 -11.71
C TYR A 9 -36.06 15.86 -10.26
N ALA A 10 -37.22 15.73 -9.64
CA ALA A 10 -37.35 15.42 -8.24
C ALA A 10 -38.33 14.28 -7.99
N ALA A 11 -38.04 13.52 -6.92
CA ALA A 11 -39.03 12.58 -6.39
C ALA A 11 -40.25 13.33 -5.84
N MET A 12 -41.41 12.72 -5.89
CA MET A 12 -42.59 13.21 -5.17
C MET A 12 -42.34 13.08 -3.66
N PRO A 13 -42.94 13.99 -2.87
CA PRO A 13 -42.77 13.93 -1.39
C PRO A 13 -43.06 12.53 -0.83
N GLY A 14 -42.08 11.97 -0.09
CA GLY A 14 -42.21 10.66 0.53
C GLY A 14 -41.86 9.47 -0.37
N GLU A 15 -41.50 9.70 -1.63
CA GLU A 15 -41.06 8.66 -2.56
C GLU A 15 -39.54 8.69 -2.77
N ARG A 16 -38.98 7.54 -3.18
CA ARG A 16 -37.59 7.39 -3.64
C ARG A 16 -37.59 6.55 -4.94
N PRO A 17 -37.81 7.15 -6.09
CA PRO A 17 -37.77 6.44 -7.36
C PRO A 17 -36.36 5.93 -7.67
N VAL A 18 -36.28 4.69 -8.12
CA VAL A 18 -35.03 4.01 -8.45
C VAL A 18 -34.84 3.91 -9.95
N PHE A 19 -33.74 4.42 -10.45
CA PHE A 19 -33.28 4.27 -11.83
C PHE A 19 -32.26 3.16 -11.89
N SER A 20 -32.66 1.98 -12.36
CA SER A 20 -31.79 0.82 -12.49
C SER A 20 -31.34 0.62 -13.94
N GLY A 21 -30.01 0.49 -14.12
CA GLY A 21 -29.38 0.14 -15.40
C GLY A 21 -29.27 -1.37 -15.63
N GLY A 22 -29.85 -2.17 -14.75
CA GLY A 22 -29.76 -3.63 -14.80
C GLY A 22 -30.97 -4.32 -15.41
N ARG A 23 -30.78 -5.61 -15.58
CA ARG A 23 -31.89 -6.52 -15.99
C ARG A 23 -32.04 -7.60 -14.93
N ARG A 24 -33.28 -7.86 -14.52
CA ARG A 24 -33.58 -8.99 -13.63
C ARG A 24 -33.27 -10.32 -14.30
N VAL A 25 -32.64 -11.21 -13.57
CA VAL A 25 -32.39 -12.60 -13.95
C VAL A 25 -33.55 -13.44 -13.41
N VAL A 26 -34.20 -14.17 -14.27
CA VAL A 26 -35.38 -14.97 -13.93
C VAL A 26 -35.22 -16.41 -14.39
N GLY A 27 -36.09 -17.30 -13.90
CA GLY A 27 -36.11 -18.71 -14.31
C GLY A 27 -35.07 -19.53 -13.59
N TRP A 28 -34.80 -19.17 -12.35
CA TRP A 28 -33.92 -19.89 -11.45
C TRP A 28 -34.37 -21.32 -11.19
N ARG A 29 -33.41 -22.23 -11.06
CA ARG A 29 -33.60 -23.65 -10.70
C ARG A 29 -32.53 -24.04 -9.71
N GLU A 30 -32.92 -24.86 -8.76
CA GLU A 30 -32.01 -25.45 -7.81
C GLU A 30 -31.42 -26.74 -8.37
N GLU A 31 -30.11 -26.87 -8.35
CA GLU A 31 -29.40 -28.08 -8.73
C GLU A 31 -29.25 -29.02 -7.50
N PRO A 32 -28.97 -30.32 -7.71
CA PRO A 32 -28.90 -31.29 -6.61
C PRO A 32 -27.85 -30.99 -5.53
N ASP A 33 -26.85 -30.17 -5.84
CA ASP A 33 -25.80 -29.73 -4.91
C ASP A 33 -26.15 -28.41 -4.18
N GLY A 34 -27.38 -27.90 -4.37
CA GLY A 34 -27.86 -26.69 -3.74
C GLY A 34 -27.46 -25.38 -4.45
N ILE A 35 -26.71 -25.46 -5.55
CA ILE A 35 -26.41 -24.31 -6.41
C ILE A 35 -27.66 -23.90 -7.20
N TRP A 36 -27.91 -22.62 -7.30
CA TRP A 36 -29.01 -22.13 -8.14
C TRP A 36 -28.50 -21.75 -9.52
N THR A 37 -29.25 -22.13 -10.55
CA THR A 37 -28.89 -21.82 -11.93
C THR A 37 -29.99 -21.02 -12.64
N ALA A 38 -29.57 -20.13 -13.52
CA ALA A 38 -30.48 -19.40 -14.42
C ALA A 38 -29.82 -19.23 -15.79
N ARG A 39 -30.65 -19.00 -16.84
CA ARG A 39 -30.12 -18.85 -18.19
C ARG A 39 -30.06 -17.40 -18.65
N VAL A 40 -28.86 -16.95 -19.01
CA VAL A 40 -28.61 -15.62 -19.61
C VAL A 40 -28.32 -15.82 -21.10
N SER A 41 -29.35 -16.12 -21.87
CA SER A 41 -29.24 -16.53 -23.30
C SER A 41 -28.50 -15.51 -24.17
N ALA A 42 -28.56 -14.22 -23.84
CA ALA A 42 -27.88 -13.17 -24.57
C ALA A 42 -26.36 -13.35 -24.56
N VAL A 43 -25.78 -13.83 -23.45
CA VAL A 43 -24.35 -14.09 -23.31
C VAL A 43 -23.91 -15.24 -24.22
N ALA A 44 -24.65 -16.35 -24.24
CA ALA A 44 -24.40 -17.46 -25.15
C ALA A 44 -24.51 -17.05 -26.64
N ALA A 45 -25.32 -16.04 -26.93
CA ALA A 45 -25.46 -15.48 -28.27
C ALA A 45 -24.41 -14.42 -28.64
N GLY A 46 -23.36 -14.26 -27.80
CA GLY A 46 -22.25 -13.32 -28.05
C GLY A 46 -22.51 -11.89 -27.58
N ALA A 47 -23.56 -11.65 -26.79
CA ALA A 47 -23.73 -10.35 -26.14
C ALA A 47 -22.62 -10.10 -25.13
N ARG A 48 -22.49 -8.82 -24.71
CA ARG A 48 -21.55 -8.40 -23.68
C ARG A 48 -21.60 -9.30 -22.45
N TYR A 49 -20.44 -9.66 -21.95
CA TYR A 49 -20.27 -10.50 -20.76
C TYR A 49 -20.37 -9.64 -19.50
N PRO A 50 -21.46 -9.75 -18.70
CA PRO A 50 -21.62 -8.99 -17.48
C PRO A 50 -20.59 -9.40 -16.43
N ARG A 51 -20.15 -8.43 -15.64
CA ARG A 51 -19.09 -8.64 -14.64
C ARG A 51 -19.59 -8.53 -13.21
N GLN A 52 -20.84 -8.15 -13.05
CA GLN A 52 -21.45 -7.89 -11.75
C GLN A 52 -22.80 -8.61 -11.68
N LEU A 53 -23.12 -9.06 -10.49
CA LEU A 53 -24.41 -9.59 -10.13
C LEU A 53 -24.80 -9.02 -8.77
N PHE A 54 -26.03 -8.56 -8.64
CA PHE A 54 -26.59 -8.14 -7.36
C PHE A 54 -27.76 -9.05 -7.02
N VAL A 55 -27.73 -9.60 -5.80
CA VAL A 55 -28.77 -10.52 -5.33
C VAL A 55 -29.34 -10.01 -4.03
N ASN A 56 -30.65 -9.78 -4.01
CA ASN A 56 -31.39 -9.27 -2.85
C ASN A 56 -30.79 -7.97 -2.30
N GLY A 57 -30.43 -7.03 -3.21
CA GLY A 57 -29.82 -5.74 -2.86
C GLY A 57 -28.38 -5.81 -2.35
N ARG A 58 -27.66 -6.89 -2.61
CA ARG A 58 -26.26 -7.08 -2.19
C ARG A 58 -25.41 -7.49 -3.38
N ARG A 59 -24.22 -6.94 -3.49
CA ARG A 59 -23.21 -7.39 -4.47
C ARG A 59 -22.90 -8.87 -4.22
N ALA A 60 -22.98 -9.70 -5.25
CA ALA A 60 -22.54 -11.08 -5.23
C ALA A 60 -21.06 -11.15 -5.65
N THR A 61 -20.31 -12.01 -4.99
CA THR A 61 -18.87 -12.18 -5.25
C THR A 61 -18.69 -13.05 -6.50
N ARG A 62 -17.86 -12.66 -7.44
CA ARG A 62 -17.46 -13.57 -8.52
C ARG A 62 -16.62 -14.68 -7.92
N ALA A 63 -16.95 -15.94 -8.24
CA ALA A 63 -16.22 -17.10 -7.71
C ALA A 63 -14.71 -16.91 -7.86
N ARG A 64 -13.98 -16.96 -6.74
CA ARG A 64 -12.56 -16.56 -6.66
C ARG A 64 -11.71 -17.53 -5.85
N ILE A 65 -10.42 -17.55 -6.16
CA ILE A 65 -9.41 -18.30 -5.42
C ILE A 65 -8.22 -17.40 -5.09
N PRO A 66 -7.79 -17.30 -3.82
CA PRO A 66 -8.48 -17.81 -2.64
C PRO A 66 -9.71 -16.96 -2.29
N ASN A 67 -10.61 -17.48 -1.49
CA ASN A 67 -11.79 -16.72 -1.04
C ASN A 67 -11.44 -15.50 -0.18
N VAL A 68 -10.33 -15.56 0.54
CA VAL A 68 -9.83 -14.48 1.40
C VAL A 68 -8.32 -14.39 1.25
N GLY A 69 -7.78 -13.18 1.22
CA GLY A 69 -6.36 -12.94 1.04
C GLY A 69 -5.88 -13.20 -0.39
N TYR A 70 -4.62 -13.60 -0.53
CA TYR A 70 -3.92 -13.60 -1.80
C TYR A 70 -3.06 -14.85 -2.00
N LEU A 71 -2.94 -15.31 -3.24
CA LEU A 71 -1.84 -16.11 -3.73
C LEU A 71 -0.60 -15.23 -3.94
N GLN A 72 0.56 -15.85 -4.04
CA GLN A 72 1.81 -15.17 -4.34
C GLN A 72 2.46 -15.79 -5.56
N LEU A 73 2.91 -14.96 -6.49
CA LEU A 73 3.67 -15.48 -7.63
C LEU A 73 4.95 -16.20 -7.15
N ALA A 74 5.30 -17.30 -7.85
CA ALA A 74 6.52 -18.05 -7.55
C ALA A 74 7.77 -17.39 -8.18
N GLY A 75 7.59 -16.57 -9.21
CA GLY A 75 8.67 -15.86 -9.86
C GLY A 75 8.30 -15.23 -11.19
N LEU A 76 9.27 -14.59 -11.79
CA LEU A 76 9.15 -13.98 -13.12
C LEU A 76 9.23 -15.03 -14.23
N ILE A 77 8.66 -14.75 -15.41
CA ILE A 77 8.87 -15.60 -16.61
C ILE A 77 10.36 -15.65 -16.95
N ASN A 78 11.01 -14.49 -17.00
CA ASN A 78 12.45 -14.39 -17.10
C ASN A 78 13.01 -13.85 -15.77
N PRO A 79 13.47 -14.73 -14.88
CA PRO A 79 14.02 -14.30 -13.60
C PRO A 79 15.41 -13.65 -13.71
N TYR A 80 16.13 -13.88 -14.82
CA TYR A 80 17.50 -13.37 -15.05
C TYR A 80 17.54 -11.92 -15.54
N ASP A 81 16.43 -11.42 -16.10
CA ASP A 81 16.28 -10.03 -16.54
C ASP A 81 14.92 -9.49 -16.12
N ARG A 82 14.91 -8.68 -15.05
CA ARG A 82 13.69 -8.06 -14.52
C ARG A 82 13.08 -7.05 -15.50
N SER A 83 13.86 -6.53 -16.44
CA SER A 83 13.40 -5.62 -17.48
C SER A 83 12.82 -6.32 -18.70
N ASP A 84 12.86 -7.64 -18.75
CA ASP A 84 12.32 -8.43 -19.86
C ASP A 84 10.82 -8.16 -20.02
N GLU A 85 10.43 -7.71 -21.19
CA GLU A 85 9.04 -7.41 -21.54
C GLU A 85 8.08 -8.60 -21.32
N ARG A 86 8.57 -9.85 -21.39
CA ARG A 86 7.76 -11.05 -21.10
C ARG A 86 7.20 -11.06 -19.70
N ASN A 87 7.91 -10.47 -18.75
CA ASN A 87 7.47 -10.35 -17.35
C ASN A 87 6.20 -9.51 -17.20
N ARG A 88 5.86 -8.65 -18.17
CA ARG A 88 4.61 -7.88 -18.19
C ARG A 88 3.39 -8.67 -18.64
N TRP A 89 3.64 -9.83 -19.29
CA TRP A 89 2.59 -10.62 -19.94
C TRP A 89 2.37 -11.98 -19.27
N GLY A 90 2.91 -12.17 -18.07
CA GLY A 90 2.72 -13.39 -17.29
C GLY A 90 3.72 -13.54 -16.16
N PHE A 91 3.56 -14.62 -15.42
CA PHE A 91 4.42 -14.94 -14.28
C PHE A 91 4.38 -16.44 -13.96
N ARG A 92 5.31 -16.88 -13.12
CA ARG A 92 5.31 -18.24 -12.57
C ARG A 92 4.44 -18.27 -11.33
N PHE A 93 3.55 -19.24 -11.26
CA PHE A 93 2.71 -19.51 -10.09
C PHE A 93 3.23 -20.74 -9.33
N ARG A 94 2.83 -20.88 -8.07
CA ARG A 94 3.17 -22.07 -7.28
C ARG A 94 2.34 -23.27 -7.75
N PRO A 95 2.95 -24.47 -7.93
CA PRO A 95 2.21 -25.65 -8.35
C PRO A 95 0.96 -25.85 -7.51
N GLY A 96 -0.19 -25.98 -8.15
CA GLY A 96 -1.51 -26.13 -7.51
C GLY A 96 -2.33 -24.85 -7.34
N ASP A 97 -1.72 -23.65 -7.50
CA ASP A 97 -2.46 -22.39 -7.39
C ASP A 97 -3.40 -22.16 -8.57
N LEU A 98 -2.98 -22.56 -9.76
CA LEU A 98 -3.74 -22.42 -11.01
C LEU A 98 -3.74 -23.75 -11.79
N SER A 99 -4.77 -23.97 -12.64
CA SER A 99 -4.80 -25.12 -13.55
C SER A 99 -5.38 -24.77 -14.91
N GLY A 100 -4.69 -25.20 -15.97
CA GLY A 100 -5.16 -25.10 -17.36
C GLY A 100 -6.38 -25.97 -17.64
N SER A 101 -6.71 -26.93 -16.78
CA SER A 101 -7.89 -27.79 -16.88
C SER A 101 -9.17 -27.16 -16.35
N TRP A 102 -9.10 -26.00 -15.69
CA TRP A 102 -10.28 -25.28 -15.20
C TRP A 102 -11.23 -24.89 -16.34
N ARG A 103 -12.53 -24.90 -16.03
CA ARG A 103 -13.57 -24.59 -17.01
C ARG A 103 -13.38 -23.17 -17.56
N ASN A 104 -13.40 -23.05 -18.91
CA ASN A 104 -13.26 -21.78 -19.60
C ASN A 104 -12.06 -20.94 -19.09
N SER A 105 -10.88 -21.54 -19.00
CA SER A 105 -9.68 -20.94 -18.42
C SER A 105 -9.32 -19.56 -19.00
N THR A 106 -9.70 -19.27 -20.25
CA THR A 106 -9.53 -17.94 -20.88
C THR A 106 -10.54 -16.89 -20.45
N ASP A 107 -11.58 -17.26 -19.71
CA ASP A 107 -12.54 -16.33 -19.08
C ASP A 107 -12.12 -15.96 -17.64
N ILE A 108 -11.10 -16.63 -17.11
CA ILE A 108 -10.52 -16.37 -15.79
C ILE A 108 -9.78 -15.02 -15.83
N GLU A 109 -9.83 -14.31 -14.74
CA GLU A 109 -9.13 -13.05 -14.55
C GLU A 109 -8.15 -13.13 -13.40
N ILE A 110 -6.93 -12.66 -13.64
CA ILE A 110 -5.93 -12.39 -12.62
C ILE A 110 -6.15 -10.96 -12.11
N VAL A 111 -6.37 -10.83 -10.81
CA VAL A 111 -6.35 -9.54 -10.13
C VAL A 111 -5.06 -9.47 -9.34
N LYS A 112 -4.13 -8.66 -9.82
CA LYS A 112 -2.83 -8.47 -9.18
C LYS A 112 -2.83 -7.21 -8.33
N MET A 113 -2.31 -7.34 -7.11
CA MET A 113 -2.12 -6.23 -6.17
C MET A 113 -0.72 -5.63 -6.35
N PHE A 114 -0.64 -4.31 -6.46
CA PHE A 114 0.60 -3.54 -6.37
C PHE A 114 0.67 -2.82 -5.02
N SER A 115 1.55 -1.85 -4.88
CA SER A 115 1.63 -1.02 -3.69
C SER A 115 0.42 -0.09 -3.57
N TRP A 116 0.12 0.68 -4.63
CA TRP A 116 -0.90 1.74 -4.65
C TRP A 116 -2.03 1.50 -5.66
N SER A 117 -2.08 0.33 -6.28
CA SER A 117 -3.04 0.07 -7.35
C SER A 117 -3.29 -1.42 -7.55
N THR A 118 -4.27 -1.72 -8.38
CA THR A 118 -4.62 -3.08 -8.80
C THR A 118 -4.69 -3.19 -10.31
N THR A 119 -4.31 -4.35 -10.83
CA THR A 119 -4.43 -4.71 -12.25
C THR A 119 -5.38 -5.88 -12.39
N ARG A 120 -6.26 -5.83 -13.39
CA ARG A 120 -7.21 -6.91 -13.71
C ARG A 120 -7.02 -7.35 -15.16
N LEU A 121 -6.55 -8.56 -15.38
CA LEU A 121 -6.18 -9.07 -16.70
C LEU A 121 -6.80 -10.42 -16.99
N PRO A 122 -7.33 -10.66 -18.21
CA PRO A 122 -7.79 -11.98 -18.60
C PRO A 122 -6.59 -12.94 -18.74
N VAL A 123 -6.81 -14.20 -18.42
CA VAL A 123 -5.88 -15.28 -18.72
C VAL A 123 -5.88 -15.58 -20.23
N SER A 124 -4.70 -15.64 -20.83
CA SER A 124 -4.52 -16.10 -22.22
C SER A 124 -4.30 -17.60 -22.28
N SER A 125 -3.45 -18.12 -21.40
CA SER A 125 -3.22 -19.58 -21.25
C SER A 125 -2.55 -19.88 -19.91
N ILE A 126 -2.72 -21.13 -19.44
CA ILE A 126 -2.05 -21.67 -18.27
C ILE A 126 -1.25 -22.89 -18.71
N ASP A 127 0.06 -22.89 -18.44
CA ASP A 127 0.97 -24.03 -18.65
C ASP A 127 1.23 -24.70 -17.30
N ASP A 128 0.51 -25.78 -17.02
CA ASP A 128 0.63 -26.52 -15.76
C ASP A 128 2.02 -27.16 -15.61
N ALA A 129 2.64 -27.58 -16.71
CA ALA A 129 3.94 -28.25 -16.67
C ALA A 129 5.08 -27.28 -16.31
N ALA A 130 5.03 -26.05 -16.84
CA ALA A 130 5.99 -25.01 -16.54
C ALA A 130 5.58 -24.14 -15.32
N SER A 131 4.35 -24.33 -14.82
CA SER A 131 3.71 -23.47 -13.82
C SER A 131 3.77 -22.00 -14.21
N VAL A 132 3.39 -21.69 -15.46
CA VAL A 132 3.38 -20.34 -16.03
C VAL A 132 1.97 -19.95 -16.44
N VAL A 133 1.52 -18.78 -16.02
CA VAL A 133 0.31 -18.16 -16.55
C VAL A 133 0.70 -17.06 -17.54
N HIS A 134 0.08 -17.07 -18.72
CA HIS A 134 0.16 -16.00 -19.70
C HIS A 134 -1.10 -15.15 -19.65
N LEU A 135 -0.94 -13.84 -19.69
CA LEU A 135 -2.00 -12.86 -19.58
C LEU A 135 -2.41 -12.32 -20.95
N GLY A 136 -3.67 -11.98 -21.10
CA GLY A 136 -4.20 -11.38 -22.33
C GLY A 136 -3.92 -9.87 -22.45
N GLY A 137 -3.20 -9.29 -21.49
CA GLY A 137 -2.77 -7.92 -21.47
C GLY A 137 -1.53 -7.70 -20.61
N SER A 138 -0.98 -6.49 -20.65
CA SER A 138 0.20 -6.09 -19.87
C SER A 138 -0.17 -5.67 -18.45
N THR A 139 0.64 -6.04 -17.47
CA THR A 139 0.46 -5.65 -16.06
C THR A 139 0.72 -4.16 -15.81
N GLY A 140 1.40 -3.46 -16.70
CA GLY A 140 1.73 -2.05 -16.55
C GLY A 140 2.91 -1.63 -17.43
N PRO A 141 3.38 -0.40 -17.31
CA PRO A 141 4.46 0.12 -18.14
C PRO A 141 5.84 -0.43 -17.77
N ASP A 142 6.04 -0.86 -16.53
CA ASP A 142 7.33 -1.32 -16.03
C ASP A 142 7.28 -2.81 -15.66
N PRO A 143 8.02 -3.69 -16.38
CA PRO A 143 8.06 -5.12 -16.11
C PRO A 143 8.63 -5.45 -14.71
N ARG A 144 9.43 -4.54 -14.13
CA ARG A 144 10.05 -4.74 -12.81
C ARG A 144 9.05 -4.67 -11.66
N LEU A 145 7.85 -4.15 -11.90
CA LEU A 145 6.83 -3.99 -10.86
C LEU A 145 6.00 -5.27 -10.62
N ILE A 146 6.11 -6.29 -11.47
CA ILE A 146 5.22 -7.45 -11.39
C ILE A 146 5.31 -8.21 -10.05
N ASP A 147 6.48 -8.30 -9.45
CA ASP A 147 6.69 -8.94 -8.15
C ASP A 147 6.73 -7.94 -6.97
N TRP A 148 6.51 -6.66 -7.24
CA TRP A 148 6.42 -5.64 -6.20
C TRP A 148 5.25 -5.92 -5.26
N ALA A 149 5.34 -5.44 -4.03
CA ALA A 149 4.38 -5.69 -2.97
C ALA A 149 4.10 -7.20 -2.74
N GLY A 150 5.17 -8.02 -2.79
CA GLY A 150 5.11 -9.46 -2.53
C GLY A 150 4.49 -10.27 -3.66
N GLY A 151 4.27 -9.69 -4.85
CA GLY A 151 3.72 -10.42 -5.99
C GLY A 151 2.34 -11.01 -5.72
N ARG A 152 1.50 -10.35 -4.93
CA ARG A 152 0.17 -10.82 -4.51
C ARG A 152 -0.82 -10.79 -5.66
N TYR A 153 -1.65 -11.81 -5.74
CA TYR A 153 -2.75 -11.87 -6.70
C TYR A 153 -3.87 -12.80 -6.21
N TYR A 154 -5.04 -12.68 -6.81
CA TYR A 154 -6.10 -13.69 -6.74
C TYR A 154 -6.70 -13.88 -8.12
N VAL A 155 -7.47 -14.94 -8.29
CA VAL A 155 -8.16 -15.23 -9.54
C VAL A 155 -9.66 -15.16 -9.35
N GLU A 156 -10.35 -14.63 -10.34
CA GLU A 156 -11.81 -14.53 -10.37
C GLU A 156 -12.41 -15.19 -11.59
N ASN A 157 -13.71 -15.45 -11.50
CA ASN A 157 -14.48 -16.12 -12.54
C ASN A 157 -13.99 -17.54 -12.78
N VAL A 158 -13.74 -18.27 -11.70
CA VAL A 158 -13.29 -19.66 -11.68
C VAL A 158 -14.45 -20.54 -11.23
N PHE A 159 -14.94 -21.44 -12.10
CA PHE A 159 -16.05 -22.32 -11.75
C PHE A 159 -15.71 -23.24 -10.56
N GLU A 160 -14.49 -23.73 -10.55
CA GLU A 160 -13.94 -24.58 -9.50
C GLU A 160 -13.73 -23.85 -8.16
N GLY A 161 -13.80 -22.52 -8.16
CA GLY A 161 -13.80 -21.66 -6.98
C GLY A 161 -15.19 -21.23 -6.51
N LEU A 162 -16.27 -21.81 -7.06
CA LEU A 162 -17.64 -21.55 -6.61
C LEU A 162 -17.94 -22.42 -5.39
N ASP A 163 -17.47 -22.01 -4.20
CA ASP A 163 -17.48 -22.83 -2.99
C ASP A 163 -17.96 -22.09 -1.72
N ARG A 164 -18.36 -20.82 -1.86
CA ARG A 164 -18.90 -20.02 -0.75
C ARG A 164 -20.27 -19.39 -1.03
N PRO A 165 -21.14 -19.33 -0.02
CA PRO A 165 -22.42 -18.63 -0.14
C PRO A 165 -22.25 -17.16 -0.57
N GLY A 166 -23.02 -16.76 -1.60
CA GLY A 166 -22.95 -15.43 -2.19
C GLY A 166 -22.04 -15.33 -3.40
N GLU A 167 -21.37 -16.41 -3.78
CA GLU A 167 -20.56 -16.45 -5.00
C GLU A 167 -21.39 -16.80 -6.23
N TRP A 168 -20.89 -16.34 -7.38
CA TRP A 168 -21.50 -16.61 -8.68
C TRP A 168 -20.46 -16.83 -9.78
N TYR A 169 -20.85 -17.62 -10.78
CA TYR A 169 -20.09 -17.89 -11.98
C TYR A 169 -21.01 -17.86 -13.20
N LEU A 170 -20.56 -17.26 -14.31
CA LEU A 170 -21.30 -17.25 -15.58
C LEU A 170 -20.54 -18.03 -16.65
N ASP A 171 -21.08 -19.16 -17.06
CA ASP A 171 -20.53 -19.97 -18.14
C ASP A 171 -20.85 -19.28 -19.49
N ARG A 172 -19.86 -18.68 -20.10
CA ARG A 172 -20.01 -17.91 -21.35
C ARG A 172 -20.53 -18.78 -22.51
N PRO A 173 -19.97 -19.98 -22.79
CA PRO A 173 -20.44 -20.83 -23.90
C PRO A 173 -21.92 -21.23 -23.80
N THR A 174 -22.39 -21.53 -22.61
CA THR A 174 -23.78 -21.97 -22.40
C THR A 174 -24.72 -20.84 -22.02
N GLY A 175 -24.20 -19.75 -21.48
CA GLY A 175 -24.99 -18.67 -20.87
C GLY A 175 -25.66 -19.10 -19.56
N THR A 176 -25.16 -20.13 -18.90
CA THR A 176 -25.67 -20.58 -17.61
C THR A 176 -25.01 -19.78 -16.50
N LEU A 177 -25.83 -19.08 -15.72
CA LEU A 177 -25.44 -18.41 -14.51
C LEU A 177 -25.59 -19.37 -13.33
N TYR A 178 -24.55 -19.52 -12.53
CA TYR A 178 -24.51 -20.30 -11.30
C TYR A 178 -24.40 -19.36 -10.12
N TYR A 179 -25.15 -19.58 -9.08
CA TYR A 179 -25.13 -18.82 -7.85
C TYR A 179 -25.24 -19.73 -6.64
N MET A 180 -24.34 -19.60 -5.68
CA MET A 180 -24.41 -20.30 -4.41
C MET A 180 -25.19 -19.43 -3.41
N PRO A 181 -26.40 -19.82 -3.02
CA PRO A 181 -27.27 -18.97 -2.21
C PRO A 181 -26.69 -18.74 -0.80
N ARG A 182 -26.94 -17.54 -0.26
CA ARG A 182 -26.62 -17.23 1.12
C ARG A 182 -27.61 -17.87 2.07
N PRO A 183 -27.22 -18.17 3.32
CA PRO A 183 -28.16 -18.66 4.32
C PRO A 183 -29.39 -17.75 4.44
N GLY A 184 -30.58 -18.36 4.38
CA GLY A 184 -31.86 -17.66 4.49
C GLY A 184 -32.41 -17.07 3.18
N GLU A 185 -31.70 -17.17 2.07
CA GLU A 185 -32.27 -16.80 0.76
C GLU A 185 -33.25 -17.85 0.25
N SER A 186 -34.30 -17.44 -0.46
CA SER A 186 -35.30 -18.30 -1.06
C SER A 186 -35.29 -18.12 -2.59
N ILE A 187 -35.30 -19.24 -3.32
CA ILE A 187 -35.32 -19.24 -4.76
C ILE A 187 -36.60 -18.62 -5.35
N ASP A 188 -37.70 -18.71 -4.61
CA ASP A 188 -39.00 -18.15 -5.03
C ASP A 188 -39.06 -16.62 -4.84
N GLU A 189 -38.19 -16.07 -3.98
CA GLU A 189 -38.16 -14.65 -3.62
C GLU A 189 -36.92 -13.92 -4.12
N ILE A 190 -36.04 -14.60 -4.89
CA ILE A 190 -34.77 -14.01 -5.33
C ILE A 190 -35.01 -12.80 -6.25
N ASP A 191 -34.44 -11.68 -5.90
CA ASP A 191 -34.27 -10.51 -6.75
C ASP A 191 -32.80 -10.40 -7.20
N ALA A 192 -32.50 -11.00 -8.35
CA ALA A 192 -31.16 -10.99 -8.92
C ALA A 192 -31.11 -10.05 -10.14
N VAL A 193 -30.22 -9.08 -10.09
CA VAL A 193 -30.05 -8.06 -11.13
C VAL A 193 -28.63 -8.07 -11.68
N MET A 194 -28.53 -8.07 -12.99
CA MET A 194 -27.29 -8.02 -13.75
C MET A 194 -27.20 -6.68 -14.48
N PRO A 195 -26.23 -5.83 -14.18
CA PRO A 195 -26.07 -4.53 -14.83
C PRO A 195 -25.82 -4.65 -16.34
N LEU A 196 -26.33 -3.70 -17.10
CA LEU A 196 -26.17 -3.61 -18.56
C LEU A 196 -25.68 -2.25 -19.04
N LEU A 197 -26.13 -1.16 -18.38
CA LEU A 197 -25.75 0.20 -18.72
C LEU A 197 -24.49 0.60 -17.97
N GLU A 198 -23.62 1.34 -18.61
CA GLU A 198 -22.38 1.86 -18.00
C GLU A 198 -22.62 3.18 -17.25
N ARG A 199 -23.57 3.96 -17.73
CA ARG A 199 -23.95 5.26 -17.17
C ARG A 199 -25.45 5.32 -17.03
N LEU A 200 -25.91 5.88 -15.95
CA LEU A 200 -27.34 6.02 -15.66
C LEU A 200 -27.81 7.46 -15.93
N VAL A 201 -26.91 8.42 -15.68
CA VAL A 201 -27.11 9.83 -16.03
C VAL A 201 -25.86 10.33 -16.73
N GLU A 202 -26.04 11.01 -17.82
CA GLU A 202 -24.95 11.68 -18.54
C GLU A 202 -25.34 13.13 -18.88
N PHE A 203 -24.53 14.05 -18.32
CA PHE A 203 -24.57 15.46 -18.70
C PHE A 203 -23.46 15.70 -19.71
N ARG A 204 -23.83 16.07 -20.94
CA ARG A 204 -22.87 16.17 -22.04
C ARG A 204 -22.84 17.58 -22.61
N GLY A 205 -22.01 18.44 -22.04
CA GLY A 205 -21.67 19.73 -22.60
C GLY A 205 -20.33 19.66 -23.34
N HIS A 206 -19.97 20.73 -23.99
CA HIS A 206 -18.75 20.91 -24.75
C HIS A 206 -18.10 22.26 -24.39
N ALA A 207 -17.50 22.34 -23.22
CA ALA A 207 -16.97 23.57 -22.62
C ALA A 207 -16.01 24.34 -23.59
N ALA A 208 -15.14 23.63 -24.31
CA ALA A 208 -14.23 24.25 -25.29
C ALA A 208 -14.96 24.94 -26.47
N ALA A 209 -16.19 24.55 -26.75
CA ALA A 209 -17.05 25.19 -27.75
C ALA A 209 -18.02 26.20 -27.13
N GLY A 210 -18.02 26.40 -25.83
CA GLY A 210 -18.99 27.24 -25.12
C GLY A 210 -20.37 26.64 -24.99
N GLU A 211 -20.52 25.36 -25.27
CA GLU A 211 -21.78 24.61 -25.14
C GLU A 211 -21.87 23.98 -23.76
N ILE A 212 -22.47 24.68 -22.80
CA ILE A 212 -22.53 24.27 -21.40
C ILE A 212 -23.92 23.75 -21.06
N VAL A 213 -24.00 22.64 -20.33
CA VAL A 213 -25.21 22.19 -19.67
C VAL A 213 -25.30 22.84 -18.30
N GLY A 214 -26.41 23.54 -18.00
CA GLY A 214 -26.48 24.25 -16.73
C GLY A 214 -27.86 24.26 -16.08
N HIS A 215 -27.88 24.65 -14.83
CA HIS A 215 -29.07 24.91 -14.01
C HIS A 215 -30.05 23.73 -13.96
N ILE A 216 -29.52 22.51 -13.77
CA ILE A 216 -30.30 21.29 -13.61
C ILE A 216 -30.14 20.77 -12.18
N THR A 217 -31.24 20.47 -11.53
CA THR A 217 -31.26 19.83 -10.20
C THR A 217 -31.82 18.42 -10.32
N LEU A 218 -31.12 17.46 -9.75
CA LEU A 218 -31.60 16.11 -9.45
C LEU A 218 -31.83 16.02 -7.95
N ARG A 219 -33.01 15.60 -7.50
CA ARG A 219 -33.37 15.57 -6.07
C ARG A 219 -34.13 14.32 -5.67
N GLY A 220 -33.68 13.64 -4.60
CA GLY A 220 -34.39 12.54 -3.99
C GLY A 220 -34.46 11.26 -4.84
N LEU A 221 -33.51 11.04 -5.72
CA LEU A 221 -33.49 9.93 -6.67
C LEU A 221 -32.42 8.92 -6.29
N THR A 222 -32.69 7.64 -6.57
CA THR A 222 -31.70 6.55 -6.43
C THR A 222 -31.27 6.05 -7.81
N PHE A 223 -29.95 5.85 -7.98
CA PHE A 223 -29.32 5.32 -9.19
C PHE A 223 -28.53 4.06 -8.83
N GLU A 224 -28.84 2.93 -9.49
CA GLU A 224 -28.20 1.65 -9.19
C GLU A 224 -28.03 0.75 -10.42
N HIS A 225 -27.14 -0.26 -10.28
CA HIS A 225 -26.89 -1.29 -11.30
C HIS A 225 -26.28 -0.73 -12.59
N ALA A 226 -25.24 0.10 -12.46
CA ALA A 226 -24.38 0.42 -13.60
C ALA A 226 -23.24 -0.59 -13.70
N ASP A 227 -22.85 -0.98 -14.91
CA ASP A 227 -21.78 -1.93 -15.19
C ASP A 227 -20.47 -1.21 -15.53
N TRP A 228 -19.37 -1.95 -15.43
CA TRP A 228 -18.07 -1.58 -15.98
C TRP A 228 -17.58 -2.66 -16.94
N PRO A 229 -17.46 -2.38 -18.25
CA PRO A 229 -16.92 -3.33 -19.20
C PRO A 229 -15.39 -3.34 -19.15
N MET A 230 -14.79 -4.47 -18.88
CA MET A 230 -13.34 -4.62 -19.02
C MET A 230 -12.98 -4.65 -20.52
N PRO A 231 -11.95 -3.88 -20.94
CA PRO A 231 -11.38 -4.01 -22.27
C PRO A 231 -10.86 -5.45 -22.52
N ALA A 232 -10.84 -5.89 -23.77
CA ALA A 232 -10.39 -7.25 -24.12
C ALA A 232 -8.94 -7.53 -23.69
N THR A 233 -8.10 -6.50 -23.59
CA THR A 233 -6.72 -6.58 -23.10
C THR A 233 -6.61 -6.42 -21.58
N GLY A 234 -7.73 -6.42 -20.85
CA GLY A 234 -7.76 -6.17 -19.42
C GLY A 234 -7.63 -4.70 -19.06
N TRP A 235 -7.47 -4.46 -17.77
CA TRP A 235 -7.30 -3.14 -17.18
C TRP A 235 -5.98 -3.13 -16.38
N PRO A 236 -4.90 -2.59 -16.97
CA PRO A 236 -3.59 -2.56 -16.33
C PRO A 236 -3.54 -1.57 -15.17
N GLU A 237 -2.43 -1.60 -14.44
CA GLU A 237 -2.16 -0.74 -13.31
C GLU A 237 -2.49 0.73 -13.60
N ARG A 238 -3.28 1.35 -12.70
CA ARG A 238 -3.70 2.75 -12.74
C ARG A 238 -3.95 3.26 -11.33
N GLN A 239 -3.13 4.18 -10.87
CA GLN A 239 -3.33 4.82 -9.57
C GLN A 239 -4.63 5.64 -9.56
N ALA A 240 -5.35 5.61 -8.44
CA ALA A 240 -6.63 6.29 -8.24
C ALA A 240 -7.72 5.97 -9.27
N GLN A 241 -7.49 5.05 -10.22
CA GLN A 241 -8.37 4.81 -11.36
C GLN A 241 -8.74 6.08 -12.15
N SER A 242 -7.88 7.09 -12.09
CA SER A 242 -8.11 8.43 -12.64
C SER A 242 -8.27 8.49 -14.17
N SER A 243 -7.92 7.40 -14.86
CA SER A 243 -8.11 7.24 -16.32
C SER A 243 -9.37 6.46 -16.70
N MET A 244 -10.16 6.01 -15.72
CA MET A 244 -11.44 5.30 -15.95
C MET A 244 -12.56 6.31 -16.21
N GLU A 245 -12.61 6.92 -17.37
CA GLU A 245 -13.55 8.00 -17.72
C GLU A 245 -15.01 7.52 -17.81
N THR A 246 -15.52 6.92 -16.71
CA THR A 246 -16.91 6.53 -16.57
C THR A 246 -17.38 6.54 -15.12
N ALA A 247 -18.63 6.89 -14.88
CA ALA A 247 -19.32 6.87 -13.60
C ALA A 247 -20.81 6.62 -13.81
N ALA A 248 -21.52 6.20 -12.77
CA ALA A 248 -22.98 6.06 -12.83
C ALA A 248 -23.66 7.40 -13.16
N ILE A 249 -23.20 8.49 -12.54
CA ILE A 249 -23.55 9.87 -12.91
C ILE A 249 -22.29 10.54 -13.46
N TYR A 250 -22.27 10.81 -14.75
CA TYR A 250 -21.10 11.36 -15.43
C TYR A 250 -21.43 12.71 -16.05
N ALA A 251 -20.62 13.72 -15.76
CA ALA A 251 -20.82 15.08 -16.22
C ALA A 251 -19.56 15.65 -16.88
N ARG A 252 -19.75 16.35 -17.98
CA ARG A 252 -18.71 17.06 -18.72
C ARG A 252 -19.25 18.37 -19.28
N GLY A 253 -18.52 19.48 -19.08
CA GLY A 253 -18.98 20.81 -19.52
C GLY A 253 -20.28 21.20 -18.85
N VAL A 254 -20.32 21.21 -17.52
CA VAL A 254 -21.56 21.38 -16.73
C VAL A 254 -21.34 22.46 -15.68
N GLU A 255 -22.29 23.39 -15.58
CA GLU A 255 -22.22 24.46 -14.60
C GLU A 255 -23.56 24.64 -13.86
N HIS A 256 -23.46 25.07 -12.60
CA HIS A 256 -24.62 25.43 -11.78
C HIS A 256 -25.67 24.31 -11.67
N CYS A 257 -25.24 23.06 -11.69
CA CYS A 257 -26.10 21.90 -11.48
C CYS A 257 -26.01 21.42 -10.02
N THR A 258 -27.12 20.86 -9.53
CA THR A 258 -27.21 20.37 -8.14
C THR A 258 -27.66 18.91 -8.11
N LEU A 259 -26.93 18.10 -7.34
CA LEU A 259 -27.33 16.76 -6.91
C LEU A 259 -27.67 16.85 -5.42
N GLU A 260 -28.96 16.71 -5.07
CA GLU A 260 -29.45 16.86 -3.70
C GLU A 260 -30.24 15.62 -3.26
N ASP A 261 -29.90 15.05 -2.10
CA ASP A 261 -30.54 13.83 -1.58
C ASP A 261 -30.48 12.65 -2.58
N ILE A 262 -29.39 12.55 -3.34
CA ILE A 262 -29.19 11.47 -4.32
C ILE A 262 -28.54 10.27 -3.65
N GLU A 263 -29.01 9.08 -3.98
CA GLU A 263 -28.33 7.82 -3.66
C GLU A 263 -27.76 7.20 -4.91
N VAL A 264 -26.44 6.85 -4.90
CA VAL A 264 -25.76 6.08 -5.93
C VAL A 264 -25.18 4.83 -5.31
N ARG A 265 -25.59 3.65 -5.81
CA ARG A 265 -25.13 2.37 -5.24
C ARG A 265 -25.09 1.26 -6.28
N HIS A 266 -24.43 0.14 -5.92
CA HIS A 266 -24.41 -1.06 -6.75
C HIS A 266 -23.93 -0.81 -8.18
N VAL A 267 -22.82 -0.10 -8.32
CA VAL A 267 -22.27 0.28 -9.62
C VAL A 267 -20.86 -0.30 -9.83
N GLY A 268 -20.49 -0.55 -11.06
CA GLY A 268 -19.25 -1.24 -11.42
C GLY A 268 -18.04 -0.31 -11.61
N ALA A 269 -18.28 1.00 -11.74
CA ALA A 269 -17.24 2.03 -11.90
C ALA A 269 -17.36 3.07 -10.79
N HIS A 270 -16.99 4.34 -11.07
CA HIS A 270 -17.17 5.45 -10.13
C HIS A 270 -18.66 5.77 -9.89
N GLY A 271 -18.97 6.29 -8.70
CA GLY A 271 -20.30 6.75 -8.37
C GLY A 271 -20.69 8.01 -9.16
N VAL A 272 -19.97 9.11 -8.92
CA VAL A 272 -20.19 10.41 -9.56
C VAL A 272 -18.87 10.97 -10.07
N TRP A 273 -18.88 11.49 -11.30
CA TRP A 273 -17.72 12.19 -11.85
C TRP A 273 -18.11 13.50 -12.52
N LEU A 274 -17.72 14.62 -11.93
CA LEU A 274 -17.77 15.94 -12.52
C LEU A 274 -16.41 16.19 -13.22
N GLU A 275 -16.32 15.81 -14.49
CA GLU A 275 -15.08 15.77 -15.25
C GLU A 275 -14.72 17.17 -15.81
N ARG A 276 -13.97 17.24 -16.87
CA ARG A 276 -13.47 18.48 -17.51
C ARG A 276 -14.56 19.51 -17.78
N GLY A 277 -14.29 20.79 -17.49
CA GLY A 277 -15.19 21.91 -17.75
C GLY A 277 -16.45 21.90 -16.86
N CYS A 278 -16.40 21.20 -15.71
CA CYS A 278 -17.48 21.21 -14.74
C CYS A 278 -17.17 22.23 -13.64
N SER A 279 -18.02 23.29 -13.50
CA SER A 279 -17.78 24.36 -12.54
C SER A 279 -19.06 24.78 -11.82
N TYR A 280 -18.91 25.25 -10.58
CA TYR A 280 -20.01 25.76 -9.76
C TYR A 280 -21.14 24.74 -9.54
N ASN A 281 -20.82 23.43 -9.57
CA ASN A 281 -21.81 22.39 -9.28
C ASN A 281 -21.79 22.04 -7.80
N ARG A 282 -22.93 21.54 -7.29
CA ARG A 282 -23.08 21.20 -5.89
C ARG A 282 -23.65 19.79 -5.72
N MET A 283 -23.01 19.01 -4.86
CA MET A 283 -23.56 17.79 -4.26
C MET A 283 -23.89 18.08 -2.78
N GLU A 284 -25.12 17.80 -2.39
CA GLU A 284 -25.63 18.06 -1.05
C GLU A 284 -26.40 16.86 -0.52
N ARG A 285 -26.01 16.38 0.68
CA ARG A 285 -26.65 15.22 1.33
C ARG A 285 -26.77 13.98 0.40
N CYS A 286 -25.74 13.70 -0.36
CA CYS A 286 -25.73 12.54 -1.25
C CYS A 286 -25.12 11.33 -0.57
N HIS A 287 -25.68 10.15 -0.83
CA HIS A 287 -25.20 8.87 -0.34
C HIS A 287 -24.61 8.08 -1.52
N VAL A 288 -23.28 7.84 -1.49
CA VAL A 288 -22.57 7.10 -2.54
C VAL A 288 -21.88 5.90 -1.91
N TRP A 289 -22.28 4.70 -2.31
CA TRP A 289 -21.77 3.49 -1.70
C TRP A 289 -21.83 2.27 -2.62
N ASP A 290 -21.11 1.20 -2.28
CA ASP A 290 -20.96 -0.03 -3.07
C ASP A 290 -20.66 0.29 -4.54
N THR A 291 -19.60 1.09 -4.74
CA THR A 291 -19.10 1.38 -6.09
C THR A 291 -17.93 0.47 -6.43
N GLY A 292 -17.83 0.09 -7.70
CA GLY A 292 -16.74 -0.77 -8.17
C GLY A 292 -15.37 -0.06 -8.20
N ALA A 293 -15.40 1.27 -8.41
CA ALA A 293 -14.21 2.12 -8.33
C ALA A 293 -14.43 3.22 -7.28
N GLY A 294 -14.07 4.47 -7.53
CA GLY A 294 -14.17 5.52 -6.52
C GLY A 294 -15.57 6.09 -6.32
N GLY A 295 -15.73 6.87 -5.26
CA GLY A 295 -17.00 7.51 -4.91
C GLY A 295 -17.28 8.74 -5.76
N VAL A 296 -16.59 9.87 -5.49
CA VAL A 296 -16.83 11.17 -6.14
C VAL A 296 -15.54 11.72 -6.72
N TYR A 297 -15.57 12.08 -8.01
CA TYR A 297 -14.41 12.57 -8.75
C TYR A 297 -14.66 13.96 -9.32
N LEU A 298 -13.74 14.88 -9.09
CA LEU A 298 -13.79 16.27 -9.57
C LEU A 298 -12.59 16.57 -10.45
N GLY A 299 -12.83 17.10 -11.65
CA GLY A 299 -11.78 17.40 -12.62
C GLY A 299 -11.29 16.19 -13.39
N ALA A 300 -10.09 16.29 -13.93
CA ALA A 300 -9.47 15.28 -14.77
C ALA A 300 -7.94 15.21 -14.54
N THR A 301 -7.28 14.30 -15.24
CA THR A 301 -5.82 14.22 -15.28
C THR A 301 -5.18 15.33 -16.14
N THR A 302 -5.99 16.06 -16.90
CA THR A 302 -5.59 17.18 -17.75
C THR A 302 -6.15 18.50 -17.22
N ALA A 303 -5.42 19.60 -17.43
CA ALA A 303 -5.78 20.92 -16.91
C ALA A 303 -6.88 21.63 -17.70
N THR A 304 -7.17 21.23 -18.93
CA THR A 304 -8.09 21.96 -19.81
C THR A 304 -9.07 21.04 -20.53
N PRO A 305 -10.35 21.46 -20.67
CA PRO A 305 -10.99 22.60 -20.00
C PRO A 305 -10.98 22.45 -18.49
N GLU A 306 -10.76 23.52 -17.76
CA GLU A 306 -10.67 23.48 -16.30
C GLU A 306 -12.03 23.12 -15.66
N ALA A 307 -11.96 22.34 -14.61
CA ALA A 307 -13.07 22.13 -13.67
C ALA A 307 -12.75 22.90 -12.38
N SER A 308 -13.72 23.61 -11.81
CA SER A 308 -13.47 24.41 -10.61
C SER A 308 -14.73 24.78 -9.83
N HIS A 309 -14.56 25.25 -8.59
CA HIS A 309 -15.65 25.77 -7.76
C HIS A 309 -16.81 24.78 -7.54
N ASN A 310 -16.51 23.47 -7.57
CA ASN A 310 -17.50 22.47 -7.24
C ASN A 310 -17.52 22.19 -5.73
N VAL A 311 -18.68 21.89 -5.21
CA VAL A 311 -18.90 21.66 -3.77
C VAL A 311 -19.46 20.27 -3.56
N VAL A 312 -18.83 19.49 -2.67
CA VAL A 312 -19.35 18.23 -2.12
C VAL A 312 -19.54 18.43 -0.64
N HIS A 313 -20.79 18.52 -0.20
CA HIS A 313 -21.11 18.94 1.14
C HIS A 313 -22.09 18.00 1.82
N ASN A 314 -21.81 17.67 3.10
CA ASN A 314 -22.68 16.83 3.91
C ASN A 314 -23.07 15.51 3.22
N CYS A 315 -22.09 14.84 2.58
CA CYS A 315 -22.28 13.60 1.85
C CYS A 315 -21.70 12.41 2.62
N TYR A 316 -22.35 11.25 2.53
CA TYR A 316 -21.82 9.98 3.03
C TYR A 316 -21.29 9.14 1.85
N ILE A 317 -19.99 8.83 1.86
CA ILE A 317 -19.29 8.13 0.77
C ILE A 317 -18.53 6.95 1.39
N HIS A 318 -18.97 5.72 1.11
CA HIS A 318 -18.39 4.56 1.78
C HIS A 318 -18.50 3.27 0.97
N HIS A 319 -17.76 2.23 1.38
CA HIS A 319 -17.74 0.93 0.70
C HIS A 319 -17.58 1.10 -0.82
N CYS A 320 -16.70 2.00 -1.22
CA CYS A 320 -16.26 2.14 -2.61
C CYS A 320 -15.06 1.23 -2.86
N THR A 321 -14.62 1.16 -4.14
CA THR A 321 -13.42 0.40 -4.53
C THR A 321 -13.58 -1.13 -4.57
N GLU A 322 -14.81 -1.63 -4.64
CA GLU A 322 -15.15 -3.06 -4.57
C GLU A 322 -14.57 -3.92 -5.72
N VAL A 323 -14.32 -3.32 -6.88
CA VAL A 323 -13.76 -3.99 -8.07
C VAL A 323 -12.33 -3.52 -8.36
N HIS A 324 -12.07 -2.25 -8.12
CA HIS A 324 -10.80 -1.58 -8.40
C HIS A 324 -10.23 -0.98 -7.12
N GLY A 325 -9.55 -1.82 -6.32
CA GLY A 325 -9.05 -1.48 -5.00
C GLY A 325 -8.16 -0.23 -4.93
N GLY A 326 -7.46 0.14 -5.99
CA GLY A 326 -6.65 1.36 -6.06
C GLY A 326 -7.42 2.64 -6.38
N ALA A 327 -8.76 2.64 -6.38
CA ALA A 327 -9.57 3.85 -6.50
C ALA A 327 -9.68 4.59 -5.15
N ILE A 328 -10.29 5.76 -5.12
CA ILE A 328 -10.29 6.70 -4.00
C ILE A 328 -11.71 7.14 -3.67
N GLY A 329 -12.01 7.38 -2.40
CA GLY A 329 -13.34 7.84 -1.98
C GLY A 329 -13.72 9.16 -2.64
N VAL A 330 -12.89 10.21 -2.46
CA VAL A 330 -13.06 11.50 -3.15
C VAL A 330 -11.74 11.92 -3.80
N TRP A 331 -11.76 12.17 -5.10
CA TRP A 331 -10.60 12.59 -5.87
C TRP A 331 -10.81 13.96 -6.48
N ILE A 332 -9.87 14.88 -6.25
CA ILE A 332 -9.75 16.16 -6.95
C ILE A 332 -8.52 16.05 -7.87
N GLY A 333 -8.73 16.03 -9.17
CA GLY A 333 -7.66 15.98 -10.16
C GLY A 333 -6.98 17.33 -10.35
N ARG A 334 -6.76 17.73 -11.60
CA ARG A 334 -6.29 19.09 -11.94
C ARG A 334 -7.45 20.08 -11.92
N SER A 335 -7.92 20.42 -10.73
CA SER A 335 -9.15 21.20 -10.49
C SER A 335 -8.95 22.12 -9.29
N SER A 336 -9.45 23.35 -9.36
CA SER A 336 -9.22 24.41 -8.40
C SER A 336 -10.50 24.87 -7.68
N TYR A 337 -10.32 25.55 -6.54
CA TYR A 337 -11.41 26.19 -5.80
C TYR A 337 -12.58 25.26 -5.45
N ASN A 338 -12.34 23.96 -5.33
CA ASN A 338 -13.39 23.04 -4.91
C ASN A 338 -13.44 22.97 -3.38
N GLU A 339 -14.61 22.65 -2.86
CA GLU A 339 -14.85 22.44 -1.44
C GLU A 339 -15.40 21.04 -1.20
N ILE A 340 -14.74 20.30 -0.29
CA ILE A 340 -15.22 19.03 0.25
C ILE A 340 -15.37 19.22 1.75
N SER A 341 -16.62 19.27 2.21
CA SER A 341 -16.87 19.65 3.60
C SER A 341 -18.00 18.88 4.26
N ARG A 342 -17.87 18.67 5.57
CA ARG A 342 -18.89 17.98 6.37
C ARG A 342 -19.27 16.59 5.84
N CYS A 343 -18.36 15.91 5.12
CA CYS A 343 -18.61 14.58 4.61
C CYS A 343 -18.11 13.51 5.59
N GLU A 344 -18.74 12.34 5.50
CA GLU A 344 -18.19 11.12 6.08
C GLU A 344 -17.70 10.20 4.95
N ILE A 345 -16.43 9.79 5.03
CA ILE A 345 -15.74 9.02 3.99
C ILE A 345 -15.10 7.82 4.65
N ALA A 346 -15.55 6.61 4.32
CA ALA A 346 -15.14 5.41 5.02
C ALA A 346 -15.10 4.17 4.11
N ASP A 347 -14.38 3.14 4.57
CA ASP A 347 -14.37 1.81 3.94
C ASP A 347 -13.88 1.84 2.48
N MET A 348 -12.65 2.30 2.31
CA MET A 348 -11.90 2.30 1.05
C MET A 348 -10.72 1.34 1.12
N ASN A 349 -10.44 0.58 0.06
CA ASN A 349 -9.23 -0.26 -0.03
C ASN A 349 -7.95 0.55 -0.27
N TYR A 350 -8.05 1.86 -0.45
CA TYR A 350 -6.95 2.79 -0.66
C TYR A 350 -7.24 4.12 0.05
N SER A 351 -6.70 5.25 -0.45
CA SER A 351 -6.87 6.56 0.19
C SER A 351 -8.33 6.98 0.31
N GLY A 352 -8.68 7.63 1.43
CA GLY A 352 -9.99 8.23 1.61
C GLY A 352 -10.21 9.39 0.65
N MET A 353 -9.24 10.32 0.60
CA MET A 353 -9.26 11.47 -0.29
C MET A 353 -7.92 11.67 -0.98
N SER A 354 -7.95 12.31 -2.18
CA SER A 354 -6.75 12.76 -2.88
C SER A 354 -6.97 14.11 -3.54
N VAL A 355 -5.99 15.01 -3.40
CA VAL A 355 -6.03 16.37 -3.95
C VAL A 355 -4.80 16.63 -4.81
N GLY A 356 -5.01 17.00 -6.06
CA GLY A 356 -3.94 17.24 -7.02
C GLY A 356 -3.60 16.00 -7.85
N TRP A 357 -3.00 16.23 -9.04
CA TRP A 357 -2.59 15.15 -9.94
C TRP A 357 -1.45 15.60 -10.86
N SER A 358 -0.38 16.15 -10.24
CA SER A 358 0.82 16.59 -10.95
C SER A 358 2.04 16.22 -10.13
N TRP A 359 2.90 15.33 -10.65
CA TRP A 359 4.11 14.90 -9.94
C TRP A 359 5.18 15.99 -9.92
N GLY A 360 5.83 16.16 -8.78
CA GLY A 360 6.91 17.12 -8.58
C GLY A 360 6.44 18.58 -8.62
N TYR A 361 7.34 19.46 -9.03
CA TYR A 361 7.13 20.91 -9.00
C TYR A 361 6.60 21.50 -10.31
N ALA A 362 6.04 20.67 -11.19
CA ALA A 362 5.39 21.12 -12.41
C ALA A 362 4.19 22.01 -12.10
N GLU A 363 3.87 22.93 -13.00
CA GLU A 363 2.67 23.76 -12.89
C GLU A 363 1.41 22.90 -12.78
N SER A 364 0.57 23.26 -11.84
CA SER A 364 -0.67 22.54 -11.53
C SER A 364 -1.84 23.51 -11.41
N THR A 365 -3.01 23.08 -11.86
CA THR A 365 -4.28 23.80 -11.65
C THR A 365 -5.01 23.33 -10.39
N ALA A 366 -4.46 22.41 -9.62
CA ALA A 366 -5.06 21.94 -8.37
C ALA A 366 -4.67 22.85 -7.20
N HIS A 367 -5.28 24.02 -7.09
CA HIS A 367 -4.96 25.01 -6.06
C HIS A 367 -6.24 25.58 -5.41
N HIS A 368 -6.08 26.21 -4.22
CA HIS A 368 -7.20 26.84 -3.48
C HIS A 368 -8.39 25.88 -3.26
N ASN A 369 -8.12 24.59 -3.07
CA ASN A 369 -9.14 23.63 -2.69
C ASN A 369 -9.29 23.63 -1.17
N ILE A 370 -10.50 23.42 -0.68
CA ILE A 370 -10.81 23.35 0.74
C ILE A 370 -11.30 21.94 1.07
N VAL A 371 -10.62 21.29 2.00
CA VAL A 371 -11.01 20.00 2.61
C VAL A 371 -11.21 20.24 4.08
N ALA A 372 -12.47 20.38 4.52
CA ALA A 372 -12.75 20.84 5.86
C ALA A 372 -13.90 20.10 6.54
N ASP A 373 -13.81 19.96 7.84
CA ASP A 373 -14.86 19.39 8.69
C ASP A 373 -15.28 17.96 8.32
N ASN A 374 -14.41 17.18 7.66
CA ASN A 374 -14.74 15.82 7.21
C ASN A 374 -14.34 14.78 8.27
N HIS A 375 -15.10 13.69 8.33
CA HIS A 375 -14.77 12.49 9.08
C HIS A 375 -14.29 11.42 8.09
N ILE A 376 -13.00 11.02 8.15
CA ILE A 376 -12.35 10.11 7.21
C ILE A 376 -11.77 8.94 8.00
N HIS A 377 -12.24 7.73 7.74
CA HIS A 377 -11.83 6.61 8.57
C HIS A 377 -11.96 5.24 7.87
N HIS A 378 -11.37 4.21 8.49
CA HIS A 378 -11.40 2.84 7.99
C HIS A 378 -11.00 2.75 6.51
N CYS A 379 -9.82 3.31 6.19
CA CYS A 379 -9.28 3.29 4.84
C CYS A 379 -8.05 2.38 4.74
N GLY A 380 -7.90 1.72 3.58
CA GLY A 380 -6.79 0.84 3.23
C GLY A 380 -7.05 -0.63 3.52
N HIS A 381 -7.75 -0.99 4.59
CA HIS A 381 -8.10 -2.37 4.97
C HIS A 381 -6.96 -3.38 4.83
N ARG A 382 -5.70 -2.91 4.99
CA ARG A 382 -4.48 -3.70 4.77
C ARG A 382 -4.36 -4.28 3.35
N ALA A 383 -5.11 -3.76 2.39
CA ALA A 383 -5.11 -4.25 1.00
C ALA A 383 -3.96 -3.65 0.17
N LEU A 384 -3.80 -2.35 0.25
CA LEU A 384 -2.78 -1.57 -0.47
C LEU A 384 -1.91 -0.77 0.50
N SER A 385 -0.99 0.02 -0.04
CA SER A 385 -0.07 0.88 0.72
C SER A 385 0.26 2.14 -0.09
N ASP A 386 1.14 3.00 0.44
CA ASP A 386 1.51 4.27 -0.19
C ASP A 386 0.30 5.20 -0.34
N MET A 387 -0.35 5.46 0.79
CA MET A 387 -1.67 6.06 0.85
C MET A 387 -1.83 7.01 2.04
N GLY A 388 -2.89 7.80 2.01
CA GLY A 388 -3.28 8.66 3.12
C GLY A 388 -4.78 8.65 3.40
N GLY A 389 -5.18 8.98 4.62
CA GLY A 389 -6.56 9.42 4.86
C GLY A 389 -6.86 10.60 3.93
N ILE A 390 -5.99 11.61 3.94
CA ILE A 390 -5.90 12.65 2.90
C ILE A 390 -4.51 12.57 2.26
N TYR A 391 -4.47 12.41 0.94
CA TYR A 391 -3.28 12.38 0.10
C TYR A 391 -3.24 13.61 -0.80
N THR A 392 -2.08 14.23 -0.97
CA THR A 392 -1.91 15.36 -1.90
C THR A 392 -0.76 15.13 -2.87
N LEU A 393 -0.84 15.72 -4.05
CA LEU A 393 0.16 15.51 -5.10
C LEU A 393 0.41 16.77 -5.93
N GLY A 394 1.64 17.30 -5.87
CA GLY A 394 2.10 18.44 -6.66
C GLY A 394 1.79 19.81 -6.07
N VAL A 395 2.10 20.82 -6.83
CA VAL A 395 1.97 22.23 -6.43
C VAL A 395 0.50 22.60 -6.25
N ALA A 396 0.10 23.00 -5.03
CA ALA A 396 -1.30 23.28 -4.68
C ALA A 396 -1.45 24.49 -3.74
N PRO A 397 -0.91 25.69 -4.10
CA PRO A 397 -0.91 26.84 -3.21
C PRO A 397 -2.33 27.27 -2.81
N GLY A 398 -2.49 27.65 -1.57
CA GLY A 398 -3.78 28.08 -1.01
C GLY A 398 -4.78 26.95 -0.79
N THR A 399 -4.36 25.68 -0.95
CA THR A 399 -5.17 24.54 -0.56
C THR A 399 -5.13 24.37 0.97
N GLU A 400 -6.30 24.18 1.58
CA GLU A 400 -6.50 24.05 3.01
C GLU A 400 -7.03 22.67 3.35
N LEU A 401 -6.32 21.95 4.25
CA LEU A 401 -6.74 20.70 4.88
C LEU A 401 -6.98 21.03 6.35
N ARG A 402 -8.21 21.29 6.74
CA ARG A 402 -8.48 21.83 8.08
C ARG A 402 -9.68 21.21 8.76
N HIS A 403 -9.56 21.09 10.07
CA HIS A 403 -10.64 20.64 10.96
C HIS A 403 -11.26 19.30 10.52
N ASN A 404 -10.41 18.35 10.08
CA ASN A 404 -10.83 17.00 9.72
C ASN A 404 -10.50 16.02 10.85
N LEU A 405 -11.36 15.03 11.04
CA LEU A 405 -11.13 13.87 11.90
C LEU A 405 -10.73 12.69 11.02
N ILE A 406 -9.51 12.19 11.21
CA ILE A 406 -8.92 11.15 10.36
C ILE A 406 -8.40 10.02 11.24
N HIS A 407 -8.89 8.80 11.04
CA HIS A 407 -8.44 7.68 11.85
C HIS A 407 -8.62 6.31 11.18
N ASP A 408 -7.96 5.29 11.74
CA ASP A 408 -8.02 3.91 11.26
C ASP A 408 -7.61 3.81 9.79
N ILE A 409 -6.37 4.25 9.51
CA ILE A 409 -5.77 4.24 8.17
C ILE A 409 -4.73 3.12 8.10
N TRP A 410 -5.09 2.01 7.45
CA TRP A 410 -4.36 0.75 7.53
C TRP A 410 -3.81 0.29 6.19
N CYS A 411 -2.49 0.16 6.06
CA CYS A 411 -1.87 -0.38 4.85
C CYS A 411 -1.45 -1.85 4.96
N TYR A 412 -1.16 -2.44 3.81
CA TYR A 412 -0.60 -3.78 3.74
C TYR A 412 0.74 -3.85 4.48
N PRO A 413 0.93 -4.84 5.37
CA PRO A 413 2.15 -4.97 6.17
C PRO A 413 3.41 -5.16 5.33
N GLY A 414 4.51 -4.51 5.74
CA GLY A 414 5.84 -4.71 5.16
C GLY A 414 6.15 -3.90 3.90
N TYR A 415 5.19 -3.12 3.41
CA TYR A 415 5.41 -2.21 2.27
C TYR A 415 5.02 -0.79 2.64
N SER A 416 5.63 0.18 1.96
CA SER A 416 5.39 1.62 2.00
C SER A 416 4.63 2.17 3.22
N HIS A 417 3.78 3.17 3.03
CA HIS A 417 3.19 3.97 4.10
C HIS A 417 1.66 3.98 4.02
N ALA A 418 1.00 4.09 5.21
CA ALA A 418 -0.32 4.65 5.33
C ALA A 418 -0.26 5.73 6.40
N SER A 419 -0.48 6.96 6.01
CA SER A 419 -0.41 8.12 6.89
C SER A 419 -1.78 8.79 7.00
N GLY A 420 -2.05 9.46 8.09
CA GLY A 420 -3.29 10.21 8.19
C GLY A 420 -3.37 11.31 7.15
N ILE A 421 -2.34 12.17 7.13
CA ILE A 421 -2.15 13.20 6.09
C ILE A 421 -0.82 12.95 5.39
N TYR A 422 -0.88 12.78 4.07
CA TYR A 422 0.29 12.48 3.24
C TYR A 422 0.46 13.54 2.15
N LEU A 423 1.48 14.39 2.33
CA LEU A 423 1.94 15.33 1.30
C LEU A 423 2.99 14.63 0.42
N ASP A 424 2.55 14.14 -0.73
CA ASP A 424 3.42 13.42 -1.65
C ASP A 424 4.11 14.37 -2.65
N GLU A 425 4.74 13.83 -3.65
CA GLU A 425 5.69 14.42 -4.59
C GLU A 425 5.37 15.85 -5.03
N GLY A 426 6.16 16.82 -4.54
CA GLY A 426 6.04 18.22 -4.93
C GLY A 426 4.91 18.99 -4.25
N SER A 427 4.23 18.43 -3.27
CA SER A 427 3.17 19.11 -2.50
C SER A 427 3.68 20.44 -1.94
N THR A 428 3.09 21.55 -2.38
CA THR A 428 3.64 22.89 -2.15
C THR A 428 2.56 23.89 -1.76
N GLY A 429 2.82 24.67 -0.70
CA GLY A 429 2.01 25.84 -0.33
C GLY A 429 0.65 25.49 0.29
N LEU A 430 0.56 24.33 0.96
CA LEU A 430 -0.66 23.90 1.64
C LEU A 430 -0.71 24.41 3.09
N LEU A 431 -1.93 24.63 3.56
CA LEU A 431 -2.24 24.83 4.98
C LEU A 431 -2.86 23.54 5.53
N VAL A 432 -2.27 22.99 6.59
CA VAL A 432 -2.76 21.82 7.33
C VAL A 432 -2.97 22.23 8.77
N GLU A 433 -4.23 22.46 9.18
CA GLU A 433 -4.51 22.98 10.51
C GLU A 433 -5.75 22.38 11.15
N ASP A 434 -5.77 22.38 12.47
CA ASP A 434 -6.91 21.95 13.29
C ASP A 434 -7.38 20.52 13.04
N ASN A 435 -6.54 19.63 12.46
CA ASN A 435 -6.93 18.26 12.20
C ASN A 435 -6.63 17.37 13.41
N ILE A 436 -7.49 16.37 13.63
CA ILE A 436 -7.26 15.27 14.57
C ILE A 436 -6.98 14.01 13.75
N VAL A 437 -5.77 13.46 13.92
CA VAL A 437 -5.30 12.28 13.21
C VAL A 437 -4.86 11.22 14.21
N TYR A 438 -5.43 10.01 14.13
CA TYR A 438 -5.01 8.94 15.04
C TYR A 438 -5.18 7.54 14.46
N ARG A 439 -4.43 6.57 15.00
CA ARG A 439 -4.42 5.17 14.57
C ARG A 439 -4.14 5.00 13.07
N CYS A 440 -2.91 5.32 12.68
CA CYS A 440 -2.40 5.10 11.32
C CYS A 440 -1.26 4.08 11.34
N THR A 441 -1.19 3.18 10.38
CA THR A 441 -0.12 2.15 10.30
C THR A 441 1.28 2.77 10.26
N SER A 442 1.45 3.93 9.66
CA SER A 442 2.79 4.50 9.52
C SER A 442 2.95 5.82 10.27
N ASN A 443 2.36 6.89 9.79
CA ASN A 443 2.62 8.22 10.36
C ASN A 443 1.32 9.01 10.53
N GLY A 444 1.29 9.90 11.50
CA GLY A 444 0.20 10.89 11.58
C GLY A 444 0.27 11.86 10.40
N PHE A 445 1.48 12.38 10.16
CA PHE A 445 1.81 13.27 9.04
C PHE A 445 3.05 12.78 8.30
N LEU A 446 2.99 12.77 6.97
CA LEU A 446 4.13 12.45 6.09
C LEU A 446 4.31 13.53 5.03
N LEU A 447 5.53 14.04 4.89
CA LEU A 447 5.99 14.73 3.69
C LEU A 447 6.99 13.84 2.94
N HIS A 448 6.64 13.45 1.70
CA HIS A 448 7.62 12.78 0.82
C HIS A 448 8.66 13.80 0.34
N TYR A 449 8.26 14.82 -0.40
CA TYR A 449 9.00 16.05 -0.66
C TYR A 449 8.05 17.16 -1.15
N GLY A 450 8.39 18.38 -0.83
CA GLY A 450 7.58 19.55 -1.16
C GLY A 450 8.12 20.77 -0.45
N ARG A 451 7.47 21.92 -0.58
CA ARG A 451 7.95 23.17 -0.03
C ARG A 451 6.84 24.08 0.49
N GLU A 452 7.21 24.93 1.45
CA GLU A 452 6.42 26.07 1.90
C GLU A 452 5.01 25.72 2.39
N SER A 453 4.83 24.49 2.94
CA SER A 453 3.56 24.11 3.57
C SER A 453 3.59 24.46 5.06
N THR A 454 2.43 24.84 5.61
CA THR A 454 2.26 25.17 7.03
C THR A 454 1.41 24.11 7.71
N ILE A 455 1.95 23.49 8.76
CA ILE A 455 1.30 22.44 9.55
C ILE A 455 1.20 22.94 10.98
N ARG A 456 -0.01 23.30 11.42
CA ARG A 456 -0.20 23.91 12.73
C ARG A 456 -1.48 23.46 13.43
N ASN A 457 -1.44 23.51 14.75
CA ASN A 457 -2.60 23.24 15.62
C ASN A 457 -3.26 21.88 15.34
N ASN A 458 -2.49 20.84 14.95
CA ASN A 458 -3.02 19.51 14.73
C ASN A 458 -2.74 18.59 15.94
N ILE A 459 -3.57 17.57 16.11
CA ILE A 459 -3.33 16.45 17.02
C ILE A 459 -2.95 15.24 16.15
N LEU A 460 -1.74 14.67 16.35
CA LEU A 460 -1.25 13.47 15.68
C LEU A 460 -1.02 12.39 16.75
N ALA A 461 -1.88 11.37 16.79
CA ALA A 461 -1.88 10.39 17.87
C ALA A 461 -1.83 8.93 17.39
N PHE A 462 -1.24 8.04 18.17
CA PHE A 462 -1.29 6.58 18.00
C PHE A 462 -0.91 6.06 16.62
N SER A 463 0.09 6.68 15.99
CA SER A 463 0.68 6.14 14.76
C SER A 463 1.65 5.03 15.10
N GLU A 464 1.62 3.89 14.37
CA GLU A 464 2.45 2.72 14.69
C GLU A 464 3.95 2.95 14.48
N ARG A 465 4.36 3.94 13.64
CA ARG A 465 5.78 4.22 13.37
C ARG A 465 6.23 5.58 13.87
N ASN A 466 5.65 6.66 13.37
CA ASN A 466 6.07 8.01 13.74
C ASN A 466 4.87 8.97 13.78
N GLY A 467 4.94 9.99 14.62
CA GLY A 467 3.98 11.09 14.54
C GLY A 467 4.17 11.91 13.26
N VAL A 468 5.45 12.23 12.93
CA VAL A 468 5.85 13.04 11.78
C VAL A 468 6.97 12.35 11.00
N HIS A 469 6.86 12.30 9.67
CA HIS A 469 7.89 11.74 8.80
C HIS A 469 8.25 12.69 7.67
N ARG A 470 9.56 12.92 7.46
CA ARG A 470 10.13 13.68 6.34
C ARG A 470 11.04 12.78 5.53
N ALA A 471 10.63 12.41 4.30
CA ALA A 471 11.32 11.38 3.54
C ALA A 471 12.56 11.88 2.80
N ARG A 472 12.56 13.12 2.29
CA ARG A 472 13.67 13.69 1.49
C ARG A 472 14.20 15.00 2.05
N VAL A 473 15.46 15.27 1.78
CA VAL A 473 16.16 16.55 1.98
C VAL A 473 16.18 17.30 0.67
N GLU A 474 15.80 18.57 0.69
CA GLU A 474 15.86 19.50 -0.45
C GLU A 474 16.40 20.86 -0.01
N GLU A 475 16.92 21.66 -0.93
CA GLU A 475 17.61 22.94 -0.65
C GLU A 475 16.68 24.13 -0.28
N HIS A 476 15.42 23.88 0.03
CA HIS A 476 14.43 24.91 0.41
C HIS A 476 13.70 24.52 1.69
N ILE A 477 12.96 25.45 2.27
CA ILE A 477 12.09 25.16 3.41
C ILE A 477 11.00 24.19 2.96
N SER A 478 11.03 22.98 3.51
CA SER A 478 10.05 21.93 3.21
C SER A 478 8.69 22.29 3.81
N PHE A 479 8.67 22.63 5.09
CA PHE A 479 7.46 23.00 5.82
C PHE A 479 7.79 23.74 7.12
N SER A 480 6.78 24.38 7.72
CA SER A 480 6.75 24.75 9.13
C SER A 480 5.79 23.83 9.87
N PHE A 481 6.20 23.34 11.05
CA PHE A 481 5.43 22.48 11.92
C PHE A 481 5.41 23.10 13.32
N GLU A 482 4.33 23.82 13.64
CA GLU A 482 4.28 24.65 14.83
C GLU A 482 2.93 24.54 15.57
N GLY A 483 2.99 24.53 16.89
CA GLY A 483 1.78 24.48 17.70
C GLY A 483 0.99 23.18 17.59
N ASN A 484 1.65 22.06 17.29
CA ASN A 484 0.98 20.76 17.16
C ASN A 484 1.16 19.91 18.42
N ILE A 485 0.26 18.95 18.61
CA ILE A 485 0.40 17.91 19.65
C ILE A 485 0.73 16.58 18.96
N VAL A 486 1.85 15.96 19.36
CA VAL A 486 2.22 14.59 18.93
C VAL A 486 2.16 13.67 20.14
N TYR A 487 1.25 12.70 20.09
CA TYR A 487 0.94 11.77 21.18
C TYR A 487 1.20 10.32 20.72
N SER A 488 2.05 9.58 21.39
CA SER A 488 2.52 8.28 20.94
C SER A 488 2.51 7.23 22.06
N GLU A 489 2.45 5.95 21.69
CA GLU A 489 2.67 4.83 22.61
C GLU A 489 4.14 4.38 22.65
N HIS A 490 4.96 4.91 21.75
CA HIS A 490 6.38 4.59 21.63
C HIS A 490 7.23 5.87 21.52
N PRO A 491 8.56 5.78 21.73
CA PRO A 491 9.42 6.96 21.77
C PRO A 491 9.73 7.57 20.38
N PHE A 492 9.44 6.88 19.28
CA PHE A 492 9.85 7.30 17.92
C PHE A 492 8.84 8.24 17.30
N ILE A 493 8.93 9.54 17.57
CA ILE A 493 7.98 10.54 17.09
C ILE A 493 8.35 11.16 15.75
N LEU A 494 9.65 11.17 15.40
CA LEU A 494 10.17 11.70 14.15
C LEU A 494 10.82 10.59 13.32
N GLY A 495 10.35 10.42 12.09
CA GLY A 495 10.90 9.49 11.11
C GLY A 495 11.52 10.19 9.90
N GLY A 496 12.45 9.52 9.21
CA GLY A 496 13.06 10.03 7.98
C GLY A 496 14.31 10.86 8.21
N ARG A 497 14.46 12.01 7.54
CA ARG A 497 15.71 12.78 7.45
C ARG A 497 15.61 14.16 8.07
N TRP A 498 16.45 14.43 9.08
CA TRP A 498 16.39 15.60 9.93
C TRP A 498 17.75 16.25 10.23
N ASP A 499 18.79 15.97 9.43
CA ASP A 499 20.15 16.46 9.66
C ASP A 499 20.41 17.86 9.08
N ASP A 500 19.40 18.51 8.50
CA ASP A 500 19.45 19.79 7.78
C ASP A 500 18.45 20.82 8.35
N PRO A 501 18.63 21.28 9.59
CA PRO A 501 17.65 22.12 10.28
C PRO A 501 17.35 23.46 9.61
N GLU A 502 18.15 23.88 8.63
CA GLU A 502 17.93 25.06 7.82
C GLU A 502 16.82 24.91 6.77
N HIS A 503 16.33 23.66 6.53
CA HIS A 503 15.36 23.36 5.47
C HIS A 503 13.96 22.95 6.00
N TYR A 504 13.70 23.18 7.28
CA TYR A 504 12.37 23.04 7.90
C TYR A 504 12.28 23.92 9.16
N VAL A 505 11.08 24.12 9.66
CA VAL A 505 10.84 24.85 10.90
C VAL A 505 10.04 23.94 11.83
N MET A 506 10.53 23.75 13.06
CA MET A 506 9.84 23.02 14.13
C MET A 506 9.87 23.86 15.38
N ASP A 507 8.72 24.28 15.91
CA ASP A 507 8.66 25.04 17.16
C ASP A 507 7.27 25.03 17.81
N ARG A 508 7.23 25.32 19.10
CA ARG A 508 5.97 25.41 19.91
C ARG A 508 5.09 24.15 19.79
N ASN A 509 5.69 22.97 19.78
CA ASN A 509 4.99 21.70 19.74
C ASN A 509 4.92 21.05 21.11
N LEU A 510 3.91 20.25 21.35
CA LEU A 510 3.75 19.44 22.55
C LEU A 510 3.92 17.97 22.21
N TYR A 511 4.90 17.34 22.83
CA TYR A 511 5.25 15.94 22.61
C TYR A 511 4.94 15.11 23.83
N TRP A 512 4.36 13.94 23.62
CA TRP A 512 4.12 13.00 24.70
C TRP A 512 4.18 11.54 24.20
N SER A 513 4.77 10.69 25.05
CA SER A 513 4.70 9.24 24.87
C SER A 513 4.20 8.60 26.15
N THR A 514 3.29 7.62 26.03
CA THR A 514 2.82 6.80 27.16
C THR A 514 3.80 5.68 27.49
N GLY A 515 4.76 5.38 26.60
CA GLY A 515 5.80 4.39 26.84
C GLY A 515 6.85 4.81 27.88
N GLU A 516 7.57 3.83 28.45
CA GLU A 516 8.57 4.09 29.49
C GLU A 516 9.88 4.69 28.94
N ALA A 517 10.17 4.51 27.65
CA ALA A 517 11.41 4.98 27.04
C ALA A 517 11.35 6.50 26.77
N PRO A 518 12.46 7.24 26.97
CA PRO A 518 12.53 8.64 26.59
C PRO A 518 12.21 8.86 25.12
N ILE A 519 11.50 9.95 24.80
CA ILE A 519 11.16 10.33 23.42
C ILE A 519 12.46 10.57 22.63
N SER A 520 12.49 10.04 21.41
CA SER A 520 13.62 10.16 20.49
C SER A 520 13.26 11.09 19.32
N PHE A 521 14.03 12.14 19.14
CA PHE A 521 13.93 13.08 18.03
C PHE A 521 14.89 12.67 16.90
N ALA A 522 14.46 11.77 16.05
CA ALA A 522 15.32 11.18 14.99
C ALA A 522 16.67 10.62 15.52
N GLY A 523 16.61 9.87 16.63
CA GLY A 523 17.78 9.28 17.28
C GLY A 523 18.50 10.20 18.27
N ARG A 524 17.99 11.40 18.55
CA ARG A 524 18.57 12.40 19.46
C ARG A 524 17.71 12.56 20.71
N THR A 525 18.32 13.07 21.81
CA THR A 525 17.57 13.59 22.95
C THR A 525 16.91 14.92 22.60
N PHE A 526 15.97 15.38 23.43
CA PHE A 526 15.32 16.67 23.21
C PHE A 526 16.32 17.84 23.29
N GLU A 527 17.26 17.80 24.22
CA GLU A 527 18.28 18.81 24.37
C GLU A 527 19.22 18.87 23.15
N GLU A 528 19.61 17.72 22.61
CA GLU A 528 20.42 17.65 21.38
C GLU A 528 19.64 18.20 20.18
N TRP A 529 18.34 17.91 20.12
CA TRP A 529 17.44 18.40 19.08
C TRP A 529 17.28 19.93 19.15
N GLN A 530 17.08 20.48 20.36
CA GLN A 530 17.02 21.92 20.58
C GLN A 530 18.35 22.62 20.27
N ALA A 531 19.46 21.97 20.53
CA ALA A 531 20.80 22.50 20.21
C ALA A 531 21.02 22.68 18.69
N MET A 532 20.30 21.93 17.85
CA MET A 532 20.26 22.13 16.39
C MET A 532 19.44 23.35 15.96
N GLY A 533 18.68 23.97 16.88
CA GLY A 533 17.85 25.14 16.61
C GLY A 533 16.36 24.86 16.55
N ASN A 534 15.94 23.61 16.70
CA ASN A 534 14.54 23.17 16.62
C ASN A 534 13.84 23.27 17.98
N ASP A 535 12.51 23.35 17.97
CA ASP A 535 11.60 23.16 19.11
C ASP A 535 12.02 23.91 20.39
N ARG A 536 12.50 25.16 20.26
CA ARG A 536 13.01 25.95 21.38
C ARG A 536 11.93 26.26 22.41
N ASP A 537 10.73 26.56 21.93
CA ASP A 537 9.57 26.86 22.76
C ASP A 537 8.56 25.68 22.83
N SER A 538 9.04 24.46 22.50
CA SER A 538 8.26 23.23 22.57
C SER A 538 8.39 22.53 23.92
N LEU A 539 7.46 21.64 24.23
CA LEU A 539 7.35 20.97 25.53
C LEU A 539 7.28 19.43 25.37
N ILE A 540 7.83 18.72 26.34
CA ILE A 540 7.52 17.32 26.57
C ILE A 540 6.64 17.27 27.85
N ALA A 541 5.32 17.07 27.66
CA ALA A 541 4.38 16.96 28.76
C ALA A 541 3.10 16.25 28.32
N ASN A 542 2.42 15.59 29.26
CA ASN A 542 1.13 14.97 28.98
C ASN A 542 0.08 16.05 28.64
N PRO A 543 -0.54 16.00 27.45
CA PRO A 543 -1.58 16.96 27.04
C PRO A 543 -2.80 16.96 27.96
N GLY A 544 -3.07 15.86 28.68
CA GLY A 544 -4.25 15.71 29.52
C GLY A 544 -5.54 15.52 28.73
N PHE A 545 -5.49 14.69 27.68
CA PHE A 545 -6.68 14.28 26.94
C PHE A 545 -7.65 13.48 27.83
N ARG A 546 -8.95 13.61 27.61
CA ARG A 546 -9.98 12.97 28.42
C ARG A 546 -9.98 11.44 28.23
N ASP A 547 -10.06 10.95 27.00
CA ASP A 547 -10.09 9.52 26.66
C ASP A 547 -9.55 9.29 25.23
N PRO A 548 -8.25 9.49 25.02
CA PRO A 548 -7.67 9.46 23.68
C PRO A 548 -7.71 8.05 23.03
N GLU A 549 -7.72 6.99 23.85
CA GLU A 549 -7.80 5.60 23.34
C GLU A 549 -9.14 5.34 22.64
N HIS A 550 -10.19 6.02 23.04
CA HIS A 550 -11.52 5.97 22.40
C HIS A 550 -11.83 7.20 21.53
N GLY A 551 -10.79 7.98 21.16
CA GLY A 551 -10.92 9.10 20.23
C GLY A 551 -11.40 10.41 20.87
N ASP A 552 -11.51 10.51 22.22
CA ASP A 552 -11.84 11.77 22.88
C ASP A 552 -10.57 12.57 23.24
N PHE A 553 -10.19 13.45 22.33
CA PHE A 553 -9.03 14.35 22.47
C PHE A 553 -9.38 15.69 23.14
N THR A 554 -10.48 15.76 23.90
CA THR A 554 -10.82 16.94 24.69
C THR A 554 -9.74 17.19 25.73
N LEU A 555 -9.17 18.41 25.75
CA LEU A 555 -8.12 18.81 26.67
C LEU A 555 -8.70 19.16 28.06
N ALA A 556 -7.96 18.83 29.12
CA ALA A 556 -8.24 19.30 30.45
C ALA A 556 -8.03 20.81 30.56
N GLY A 557 -8.75 21.49 31.47
CA GLY A 557 -8.68 22.95 31.60
C GLY A 557 -7.32 23.53 32.07
N ASP A 558 -6.46 22.67 32.62
CA ASP A 558 -5.06 22.95 33.01
C ASP A 558 -4.02 22.31 32.09
N SER A 559 -4.41 21.91 30.90
CA SER A 559 -3.53 21.30 29.91
C SER A 559 -2.31 22.17 29.58
N PRO A 560 -1.09 21.59 29.49
CA PRO A 560 0.11 22.31 29.06
C PRO A 560 0.03 22.77 27.60
N ALA A 561 -0.90 22.28 26.81
CA ALA A 561 -1.11 22.71 25.43
C ALA A 561 -1.32 24.23 25.28
N ALA A 562 -1.92 24.87 26.28
CA ALA A 562 -2.08 26.33 26.30
C ALA A 562 -0.73 27.09 26.32
N GLN A 563 0.36 26.46 26.81
CA GLN A 563 1.68 27.10 26.88
C GLN A 563 2.35 27.20 25.54
N ILE A 564 2.00 26.31 24.60
CA ILE A 564 2.50 26.33 23.23
C ILE A 564 1.59 27.11 22.27
N GLY A 565 0.49 27.69 22.81
CA GLY A 565 -0.52 28.43 22.03
C GLY A 565 -1.45 27.50 21.23
N PHE A 566 -1.60 26.25 21.64
CA PHE A 566 -2.55 25.32 21.00
C PHE A 566 -3.99 25.73 21.30
N GLU A 567 -4.80 25.81 20.26
CA GLU A 567 -6.25 26.09 20.36
C GLU A 567 -7.03 24.77 20.38
N PRO A 568 -7.91 24.51 21.36
CA PRO A 568 -8.67 23.27 21.41
C PRO A 568 -9.55 23.04 20.17
N ILE A 569 -9.49 21.85 19.62
CA ILE A 569 -10.27 21.46 18.44
C ILE A 569 -11.59 20.84 18.89
N SER A 570 -12.72 21.37 18.38
CA SER A 570 -14.05 20.84 18.65
C SER A 570 -14.41 19.75 17.63
N MET A 571 -14.72 18.55 18.07
CA MET A 571 -15.21 17.49 17.17
C MET A 571 -16.72 17.58 16.86
N ALA A 572 -17.46 18.48 17.53
CA ALA A 572 -18.91 18.57 17.39
C ALA A 572 -19.39 19.02 16.00
N ASP A 573 -18.48 19.67 15.27
CA ASP A 573 -18.76 20.23 13.96
C ASP A 573 -18.11 19.46 12.81
N ILE A 574 -17.62 18.24 13.04
CA ILE A 574 -17.00 17.38 12.05
C ILE A 574 -17.97 16.29 11.56
N GLY A 575 -17.96 15.99 10.26
CA GLY A 575 -18.81 14.97 9.66
C GLY A 575 -20.25 15.42 9.38
N LEU A 576 -21.13 14.45 9.21
CA LEU A 576 -22.51 14.66 8.81
C LEU A 576 -23.29 15.50 9.82
N TYR A 577 -24.22 16.30 9.36
CA TYR A 577 -25.07 17.11 10.22
C TYR A 577 -26.50 17.22 9.71
N GLY A 578 -27.39 17.76 10.53
CA GLY A 578 -28.80 18.03 10.19
C GLY A 578 -29.76 16.99 10.72
N ASP A 579 -30.51 16.32 9.86
CA ASP A 579 -31.50 15.33 10.29
C ASP A 579 -30.83 14.17 11.06
N PRO A 580 -31.30 13.83 12.28
CA PRO A 580 -30.74 12.73 13.07
C PRO A 580 -30.68 11.40 12.32
N ALA A 581 -31.64 11.10 11.43
CA ALA A 581 -31.62 9.88 10.62
C ALA A 581 -30.50 9.89 9.56
N TRP A 582 -30.08 11.07 9.11
CA TRP A 582 -28.94 11.25 8.22
C TRP A 582 -27.62 11.12 9.00
N VAL A 583 -27.50 11.79 10.14
CA VAL A 583 -26.31 11.76 10.98
C VAL A 583 -26.01 10.36 11.51
N SER A 584 -27.05 9.59 11.86
CA SER A 584 -26.90 8.18 12.33
C SER A 584 -26.87 7.15 11.20
N LEU A 585 -26.89 7.56 9.93
CA LEU A 585 -26.88 6.63 8.80
C LEU A 585 -25.65 5.72 8.79
N PRO A 586 -24.43 6.21 9.09
CA PRO A 586 -23.23 5.37 9.15
C PRO A 586 -23.33 4.19 10.11
N GLU A 587 -24.01 4.33 11.23
CA GLU A 587 -24.20 3.28 12.26
C GLU A 587 -24.93 2.04 11.73
N ARG A 588 -25.54 2.11 10.54
CA ARG A 588 -26.26 1.00 9.91
C ARG A 588 -25.37 0.11 9.07
N PHE A 589 -24.14 0.52 8.84
CA PHE A 589 -23.20 -0.21 8.01
C PHE A 589 -22.06 -0.76 8.87
N GLU A 590 -21.73 -2.02 8.66
CA GLU A 590 -20.57 -2.65 9.29
C GLU A 590 -19.33 -2.30 8.46
N HIS A 591 -18.23 -1.97 9.12
CA HIS A 591 -16.97 -1.75 8.43
C HIS A 591 -16.44 -3.03 7.77
N GLN A 592 -15.78 -2.87 6.64
CA GLN A 592 -15.11 -3.98 5.97
C GLN A 592 -13.99 -4.53 6.87
N PRO A 593 -13.84 -5.84 6.96
CA PRO A 593 -12.72 -6.42 7.70
C PRO A 593 -11.40 -6.13 6.97
N ASP A 594 -10.34 -5.96 7.75
CA ASP A 594 -8.99 -5.89 7.21
C ASP A 594 -8.62 -7.18 6.46
N ASP A 595 -7.84 -7.04 5.40
CA ASP A 595 -7.21 -8.17 4.73
C ASP A 595 -6.30 -8.92 5.72
N PRO A 596 -6.28 -10.25 5.67
CA PRO A 596 -5.41 -11.02 6.55
C PRO A 596 -3.94 -10.67 6.29
N PRO A 597 -3.10 -10.70 7.32
CA PRO A 597 -1.67 -10.52 7.14
C PRO A 597 -1.13 -11.57 6.15
N PRO A 598 -0.06 -11.23 5.41
CA PRO A 598 0.56 -12.20 4.52
C PRO A 598 0.96 -13.44 5.31
N PRO A 599 0.83 -14.64 4.71
CA PRO A 599 1.37 -15.83 5.34
C PRO A 599 2.86 -15.62 5.62
N ALA A 600 3.32 -16.08 6.78
CA ALA A 600 4.74 -16.02 7.08
C ALA A 600 5.51 -16.68 5.92
N PRO A 601 6.58 -16.05 5.41
CA PRO A 601 7.38 -16.65 4.34
C PRO A 601 7.91 -18.00 4.82
N GLU A 602 7.91 -18.98 3.91
CA GLU A 602 8.54 -20.26 4.21
C GLU A 602 10.03 -20.03 4.57
N PRO A 603 10.52 -20.67 5.63
CA PRO A 603 11.92 -20.52 6.03
C PRO A 603 12.84 -20.90 4.86
N LEU A 604 13.73 -19.99 4.50
CA LEU A 604 14.65 -20.19 3.38
C LEU A 604 15.69 -21.25 3.74
N THR A 605 15.80 -22.27 2.91
CA THR A 605 16.92 -23.23 2.94
C THR A 605 17.85 -22.93 1.76
N ILE A 606 19.16 -22.87 2.00
CA ILE A 606 20.18 -22.61 0.99
C ILE A 606 21.13 -23.80 0.97
N SER A 607 21.47 -24.23 -0.24
CA SER A 607 22.61 -25.11 -0.52
C SER A 607 23.21 -24.61 -1.83
N GLU A 608 24.28 -23.84 -1.74
CA GLU A 608 24.85 -23.09 -2.86
C GLU A 608 26.36 -23.29 -2.94
N ASP A 609 26.79 -23.91 -4.03
CA ASP A 609 28.19 -24.12 -4.40
C ASP A 609 28.63 -23.24 -5.57
N PHE A 610 27.74 -22.39 -6.08
CA PHE A 610 27.92 -21.45 -7.19
C PHE A 610 28.25 -22.09 -8.56
N GLU A 611 28.38 -23.39 -8.67
CA GLU A 611 28.82 -24.11 -9.91
C GLU A 611 27.82 -24.03 -11.07
N THR A 612 26.53 -23.81 -10.76
CA THR A 612 25.46 -23.74 -11.76
C THR A 612 25.19 -22.32 -12.25
N LEU A 613 25.78 -21.33 -11.60
CA LEU A 613 25.59 -19.93 -11.92
C LEU A 613 26.55 -19.48 -13.04
N PRO A 614 26.09 -18.57 -13.92
CA PRO A 614 26.98 -18.04 -14.95
C PRO A 614 28.13 -17.24 -14.34
N LEU A 615 29.34 -17.39 -14.85
CA LEU A 615 30.43 -16.47 -14.58
C LEU A 615 29.98 -15.07 -14.99
N THR A 616 29.97 -14.15 -14.06
CA THR A 616 29.54 -12.79 -14.31
C THR A 616 30.64 -11.82 -13.93
N GLY A 617 31.09 -11.06 -14.90
CA GLY A 617 31.75 -9.77 -14.63
C GLY A 617 30.71 -8.68 -14.27
N GLU A 618 29.43 -9.08 -14.13
CA GLU A 618 28.33 -8.22 -13.70
C GLU A 618 27.62 -8.90 -12.54
N PRO A 619 27.21 -8.17 -11.49
CA PRO A 619 26.19 -8.67 -10.57
C PRO A 619 24.94 -8.82 -11.42
N ALA A 620 24.78 -9.94 -12.07
CA ALA A 620 23.46 -10.29 -12.52
C ALA A 620 22.59 -10.26 -11.26
N PRO A 621 21.43 -9.59 -11.26
CA PRO A 621 20.39 -9.99 -10.36
C PRO A 621 20.22 -11.47 -10.68
N LEU A 622 20.61 -12.32 -9.73
CA LEU A 622 20.49 -13.76 -9.82
C LEU A 622 18.99 -14.03 -9.77
N GLY A 623 18.34 -13.84 -10.92
CA GLY A 623 16.91 -13.77 -11.05
C GLY A 623 16.29 -15.04 -10.50
N GLY A 624 15.47 -14.91 -9.47
CA GLY A 624 14.93 -16.02 -8.70
C GLY A 624 15.89 -16.64 -7.67
N HIS A 625 17.19 -16.29 -7.68
CA HIS A 625 18.11 -16.70 -6.65
C HIS A 625 17.84 -15.93 -5.33
N PRO A 626 17.91 -16.60 -4.16
CA PRO A 626 17.66 -15.95 -2.87
C PRO A 626 18.71 -14.89 -2.48
N LEU A 627 19.88 -14.88 -3.09
CA LEU A 627 20.95 -13.92 -2.84
C LEU A 627 20.56 -12.54 -3.39
N ARG A 628 20.76 -11.52 -2.57
CA ARG A 628 20.56 -10.11 -2.94
C ARG A 628 21.89 -9.37 -2.81
N ALA A 629 22.47 -8.98 -3.93
CA ALA A 629 23.68 -8.16 -3.94
C ALA A 629 23.33 -6.66 -3.93
N VAL A 630 24.07 -5.86 -3.18
CA VAL A 630 23.94 -4.40 -3.11
C VAL A 630 25.28 -3.76 -3.34
N VAL A 631 25.39 -3.09 -4.47
CA VAL A 631 26.53 -2.27 -4.86
C VAL A 631 26.00 -0.87 -5.12
N ASN A 632 26.48 0.13 -4.41
CA ASN A 632 25.88 1.47 -4.38
C ASN A 632 26.14 2.32 -5.64
N THR A 633 26.66 1.74 -6.71
CA THR A 633 26.83 2.41 -7.99
C THR A 633 26.32 1.49 -9.09
N GLU A 634 25.35 1.95 -9.87
CA GLU A 634 24.81 1.26 -11.04
C GLU A 634 25.91 0.93 -12.07
N ASP A 635 27.08 1.57 -11.95
CA ASP A 635 28.21 1.47 -12.87
C ASP A 635 29.30 0.46 -12.43
N ARG A 636 29.12 -0.25 -11.32
CA ARG A 636 30.13 -1.15 -10.74
C ARG A 636 29.57 -2.54 -10.37
N PRO A 637 28.92 -3.19 -11.30
CA PRO A 637 28.27 -4.45 -11.02
C PRO A 637 29.23 -5.61 -10.75
N GLU A 638 30.49 -5.52 -11.13
CA GLU A 638 31.49 -6.55 -10.93
C GLU A 638 31.94 -6.77 -9.48
N LEU A 639 31.46 -5.92 -8.54
CA LEU A 639 31.95 -5.94 -7.16
C LEU A 639 31.38 -7.07 -6.28
N VAL A 640 30.26 -7.70 -6.70
CA VAL A 640 29.73 -8.94 -6.08
C VAL A 640 29.34 -9.89 -7.22
N GLY A 641 30.13 -10.88 -7.50
CA GLY A 641 29.92 -11.74 -8.68
C GLY A 641 30.48 -13.14 -8.54
N ILE A 642 30.07 -14.02 -9.45
CA ILE A 642 30.60 -15.39 -9.55
C ILE A 642 31.94 -15.35 -10.28
N SER A 643 32.96 -15.94 -9.68
CA SER A 643 34.34 -15.95 -10.17
C SER A 643 34.90 -17.36 -10.20
N ASP A 644 35.70 -17.67 -11.22
CA ASP A 644 36.51 -18.89 -11.36
C ASP A 644 37.96 -18.69 -10.95
N GLU A 645 38.29 -17.54 -10.34
CA GLU A 645 39.65 -17.28 -9.87
C GLU A 645 40.04 -18.14 -8.66
N GLN A 646 39.07 -18.42 -7.77
CA GLN A 646 39.25 -19.18 -6.55
C GLN A 646 37.99 -19.98 -6.24
N ALA A 647 38.12 -21.21 -5.75
CA ALA A 647 37.02 -22.04 -5.28
C ALA A 647 37.47 -22.90 -4.12
N ALA A 648 36.60 -23.15 -3.12
CA ALA A 648 36.85 -24.11 -2.05
C ALA A 648 36.53 -25.53 -2.52
N SER A 649 35.49 -25.63 -3.34
CA SER A 649 35.11 -26.84 -4.07
C SER A 649 34.77 -26.50 -5.51
N GLY A 650 34.75 -27.46 -6.39
CA GLY A 650 34.43 -27.25 -7.81
C GLY A 650 35.38 -26.30 -8.54
N ARG A 651 34.79 -25.27 -9.19
CA ARG A 651 35.53 -24.32 -10.04
C ARG A 651 35.18 -22.85 -9.76
N GLN A 652 34.10 -22.57 -9.09
CA GLN A 652 33.53 -21.23 -8.93
C GLN A 652 33.27 -20.88 -7.46
N SER A 653 33.30 -19.61 -7.17
CA SER A 653 32.91 -19.07 -5.88
C SER A 653 32.29 -17.68 -6.03
N LEU A 654 31.63 -17.18 -5.00
CA LEU A 654 31.19 -15.80 -4.93
C LEU A 654 32.35 -14.91 -4.49
N ARG A 655 32.70 -13.93 -5.32
CA ARG A 655 33.72 -12.91 -5.03
C ARG A 655 33.03 -11.61 -4.60
N VAL A 656 33.48 -11.04 -3.49
CA VAL A 656 33.07 -9.70 -3.04
C VAL A 656 34.31 -8.82 -3.04
N GLN A 657 34.32 -7.81 -3.90
CA GLN A 657 35.46 -6.90 -4.09
C GLN A 657 35.08 -5.48 -3.64
N ASP A 658 35.84 -4.96 -2.71
CA ASP A 658 35.77 -3.55 -2.31
C ASP A 658 36.76 -2.71 -3.13
N VAL A 659 36.42 -1.45 -3.34
CA VAL A 659 37.26 -0.52 -4.15
C VAL A 659 37.43 0.85 -3.51
N GLY A 660 37.02 1.03 -2.28
CA GLY A 660 36.97 2.34 -1.65
C GLY A 660 35.96 3.31 -2.31
N ASP A 661 35.53 4.29 -1.58
CA ASP A 661 34.63 5.37 -2.08
C ASP A 661 33.31 4.90 -2.72
N LEU A 662 32.68 3.90 -2.11
CA LEU A 662 31.39 3.37 -2.55
C LEU A 662 30.18 4.08 -1.92
N GLY A 663 30.36 5.28 -1.39
CA GLY A 663 29.30 6.14 -0.86
C GLY A 663 28.69 5.69 0.48
N ARG A 664 28.88 4.43 0.88
CA ARG A 664 28.50 3.90 2.20
C ARG A 664 29.55 2.92 2.72
N SER A 665 29.90 3.05 3.97
CA SER A 665 30.97 2.27 4.62
C SER A 665 30.69 0.76 4.78
N TYR A 666 29.51 0.28 4.39
CA TYR A 666 29.13 -1.13 4.43
C TYR A 666 28.85 -1.71 3.04
N ASN A 667 29.36 -1.08 1.99
CA ASN A 667 29.26 -1.56 0.62
C ASN A 667 30.65 -1.92 0.06
N PRO A 668 30.72 -2.92 -0.82
CA PRO A 668 29.62 -3.75 -1.31
C PRO A 668 29.18 -4.79 -0.28
N HIS A 669 27.93 -5.25 -0.37
CA HIS A 669 27.43 -6.34 0.44
C HIS A 669 26.43 -7.22 -0.33
N PHE A 670 26.21 -8.40 0.19
CA PHE A 670 25.08 -9.24 -0.22
C PHE A 670 24.38 -9.81 1.01
N TYR A 671 23.11 -10.20 0.83
CA TYR A 671 22.32 -10.76 1.91
C TYR A 671 21.27 -11.75 1.43
N TYR A 672 20.75 -12.51 2.39
CA TYR A 672 19.58 -13.35 2.26
C TYR A 672 18.51 -12.87 3.24
N THR A 673 17.24 -13.20 2.95
CA THR A 673 16.11 -12.97 3.84
C THR A 673 15.53 -14.31 4.31
N PRO A 674 16.10 -14.92 5.35
CA PRO A 674 15.82 -16.31 5.72
C PRO A 674 14.42 -16.56 6.25
N GLY A 675 13.82 -15.63 6.99
CA GLY A 675 12.51 -15.81 7.62
C GLY A 675 12.51 -16.92 8.69
N HIS A 676 13.63 -17.19 9.35
CA HIS A 676 13.71 -18.20 10.41
C HIS A 676 13.25 -17.60 11.73
N ALA A 677 12.04 -17.95 12.17
CA ALA A 677 11.43 -17.40 13.38
C ALA A 677 11.50 -18.33 14.61
N ALA A 678 11.81 -19.60 14.43
CA ALA A 678 11.84 -20.60 15.51
C ALA A 678 12.73 -21.80 15.13
N GLY A 679 13.04 -22.64 16.11
CA GLY A 679 13.86 -23.83 15.94
C GLY A 679 15.35 -23.55 15.95
N THR A 680 16.16 -24.49 15.46
CA THR A 680 17.61 -24.33 15.41
C THR A 680 18.05 -24.03 13.98
N THR A 681 18.65 -22.86 13.80
CA THR A 681 19.22 -22.43 12.52
C THR A 681 20.70 -22.77 12.46
N ARG A 682 21.11 -23.40 11.35
CA ARG A 682 22.48 -23.72 11.00
C ARG A 682 22.88 -22.94 9.75
N LEU A 683 23.97 -22.19 9.83
CA LEU A 683 24.64 -21.60 8.67
C LEU A 683 26.05 -22.20 8.59
N ALA A 684 26.42 -22.77 7.43
CA ALA A 684 27.79 -23.16 7.15
C ALA A 684 28.24 -22.51 5.84
N PHE A 685 29.52 -22.19 5.75
CA PHE A 685 30.16 -21.67 4.53
C PHE A 685 31.68 -21.76 4.61
N ASP A 686 32.31 -21.72 3.46
CA ASP A 686 33.76 -21.53 3.34
C ASP A 686 34.07 -20.08 2.94
N PHE A 687 35.08 -19.49 3.51
CA PHE A 687 35.56 -18.18 3.09
C PHE A 687 37.07 -18.13 2.92
N ARG A 688 37.55 -17.27 2.04
CA ARG A 688 38.95 -16.98 1.78
C ARG A 688 39.14 -15.47 1.73
N ILE A 689 40.13 -15.00 2.49
CA ILE A 689 40.46 -13.57 2.53
C ILE A 689 41.68 -13.28 1.65
N GLU A 690 41.63 -12.15 0.97
CA GLU A 690 42.81 -11.51 0.40
C GLU A 690 43.51 -10.64 1.45
N LYS A 691 44.71 -10.15 1.11
CA LYS A 691 45.42 -9.25 2.00
C LYS A 691 44.57 -7.99 2.29
N ASP A 692 44.56 -7.58 3.54
CA ASP A 692 43.88 -6.38 4.04
C ASP A 692 42.34 -6.41 3.87
N SER A 693 41.72 -7.59 3.74
CA SER A 693 40.28 -7.74 3.70
C SER A 693 39.63 -7.27 5.02
N VAL A 694 38.56 -6.44 4.90
CA VAL A 694 37.77 -5.97 6.04
C VAL A 694 36.30 -6.20 5.72
N TRP A 695 35.67 -7.09 6.47
CA TRP A 695 34.26 -7.39 6.29
C TRP A 695 33.63 -7.94 7.58
N PHE A 696 32.29 -7.98 7.62
CA PHE A 696 31.54 -8.63 8.68
C PHE A 696 30.36 -9.44 8.16
N LEU A 697 29.97 -10.43 8.95
CA LEU A 697 28.71 -11.17 8.84
C LEU A 697 27.84 -10.81 10.02
N GLU A 698 26.55 -10.56 9.76
CA GLU A 698 25.55 -10.35 10.80
C GLU A 698 24.25 -11.09 10.51
N TRP A 699 23.65 -11.58 11.57
CA TRP A 699 22.25 -12.02 11.63
C TRP A 699 21.43 -10.92 12.27
N ARG A 700 20.34 -10.49 11.60
CA ARG A 700 19.45 -9.43 12.10
C ARG A 700 18.01 -9.87 12.08
N ASP A 701 17.21 -9.35 13.02
CA ASP A 701 15.75 -9.39 12.92
C ASP A 701 15.20 -8.22 12.09
N GLY A 702 13.87 -8.21 11.86
CA GLY A 702 13.16 -7.16 11.10
C GLY A 702 12.73 -5.96 11.95
N GLY A 703 13.20 -5.84 13.20
CA GLY A 703 12.85 -4.74 14.11
C GLY A 703 13.40 -3.37 13.69
N HIS A 704 12.85 -2.32 14.25
CA HIS A 704 13.37 -0.95 14.15
C HIS A 704 13.46 -0.33 15.57
N PRO A 705 14.67 -0.20 16.12
CA PRO A 705 15.98 -0.70 15.61
C PRO A 705 16.02 -2.22 15.54
N TYR A 706 16.77 -2.76 14.58
CA TYR A 706 16.97 -4.20 14.47
C TYR A 706 17.89 -4.73 15.58
N HIS A 707 17.65 -5.97 16.01
CA HIS A 707 18.53 -6.66 16.95
C HIS A 707 19.52 -7.54 16.18
N ILE A 708 20.77 -7.50 16.62
CA ILE A 708 21.85 -8.31 16.04
C ILE A 708 22.06 -9.55 16.89
N GLY A 709 22.00 -10.72 16.27
CA GLY A 709 22.35 -12.00 16.85
C GLY A 709 23.84 -12.35 16.67
N PRO A 710 24.14 -13.51 16.06
CA PRO A 710 25.49 -13.86 15.67
C PRO A 710 26.19 -12.81 14.81
N ARG A 711 27.44 -12.49 15.15
CA ARG A 711 28.27 -11.58 14.38
C ARG A 711 29.71 -12.07 14.32
N LEU A 712 30.29 -12.03 13.13
CA LEU A 712 31.72 -12.24 12.88
C LEU A 712 32.27 -11.01 12.16
N SER A 713 33.50 -10.60 12.49
CA SER A 713 34.17 -9.51 11.78
C SER A 713 35.61 -9.91 11.45
N VAL A 714 36.06 -9.53 10.28
CA VAL A 714 37.44 -9.77 9.80
C VAL A 714 38.11 -8.44 9.55
N SER A 715 39.28 -8.24 10.14
CA SER A 715 40.15 -7.10 9.88
C SER A 715 41.58 -7.46 10.26
N ASP A 716 42.58 -6.87 9.62
CA ASP A 716 43.99 -7.08 9.85
C ASP A 716 44.44 -8.58 9.86
N GLY A 717 43.81 -9.38 9.00
CA GLY A 717 44.05 -10.81 8.93
C GLY A 717 43.54 -11.60 10.14
N LYS A 718 42.58 -11.05 10.92
CA LYS A 718 42.07 -11.67 12.15
C LYS A 718 40.55 -11.77 12.11
N LEU A 719 40.06 -12.87 12.65
CA LEU A 719 38.62 -13.05 12.93
C LEU A 719 38.35 -12.61 14.37
N THR A 720 37.43 -11.67 14.51
CA THR A 720 36.87 -11.22 15.78
C THR A 720 35.50 -11.87 16.02
N VAL A 721 35.36 -12.50 17.18
CA VAL A 721 34.16 -13.15 17.66
C VAL A 721 33.78 -12.54 19.00
N PRO A 722 32.52 -12.17 19.27
CA PRO A 722 32.11 -11.58 20.54
C PRO A 722 32.59 -12.41 21.76
N GLY A 723 33.25 -11.75 22.72
CA GLY A 723 33.74 -12.38 23.97
C GLY A 723 34.94 -13.32 23.80
N GLN A 724 35.61 -13.35 22.64
CA GLN A 724 36.77 -14.19 22.37
C GLN A 724 38.00 -13.34 21.98
N PRO A 725 39.23 -13.79 22.28
CA PRO A 725 40.43 -13.19 21.68
C PRO A 725 40.41 -13.32 20.16
N PRO A 726 40.96 -12.33 19.44
CA PRO A 726 41.08 -12.41 18.00
C PRO A 726 41.79 -13.67 17.51
N ILE A 727 41.35 -14.25 16.42
CA ILE A 727 41.89 -15.49 15.85
C ILE A 727 42.60 -15.15 14.55
N GLU A 728 43.90 -15.48 14.45
CA GLU A 728 44.70 -15.28 13.21
C GLU A 728 44.14 -16.12 12.07
N LEU A 729 43.93 -15.50 10.90
CA LEU A 729 43.45 -16.15 9.69
C LEU A 729 44.57 -16.30 8.66
N PRO A 730 44.64 -17.44 7.96
CA PRO A 730 45.58 -17.61 6.86
C PRO A 730 45.10 -16.83 5.64
N VAL A 731 45.87 -15.83 5.22
CA VAL A 731 45.59 -15.10 3.96
C VAL A 731 45.79 -16.01 2.75
N GLY A 732 44.83 -16.01 1.86
CA GLY A 732 44.90 -16.82 0.63
C GLY A 732 44.53 -18.29 0.80
N GLU A 733 44.04 -18.72 1.96
CA GLU A 733 43.61 -20.10 2.18
C GLU A 733 42.11 -20.11 2.59
N TRP A 734 41.42 -21.21 2.29
CA TRP A 734 40.05 -21.42 2.64
C TRP A 734 39.86 -21.80 4.11
N VAL A 735 38.85 -21.17 4.75
CA VAL A 735 38.49 -21.37 6.14
C VAL A 735 37.03 -21.75 6.24
N GLY A 736 36.72 -22.89 6.84
CA GLY A 736 35.32 -23.32 7.05
C GLY A 736 34.73 -22.74 8.32
N VAL A 737 33.48 -22.30 8.25
CA VAL A 737 32.69 -21.74 9.35
C VAL A 737 31.36 -22.49 9.47
N GLU A 738 30.95 -22.80 10.68
CA GLU A 738 29.61 -23.26 11.00
C GLU A 738 29.10 -22.50 12.21
N ILE A 739 27.92 -21.87 12.07
CA ILE A 739 27.17 -21.15 13.11
C ILE A 739 25.89 -21.88 13.39
N ILE A 740 25.60 -22.13 14.66
CA ILE A 740 24.35 -22.74 15.12
C ILE A 740 23.71 -21.86 16.19
N ALA A 741 22.46 -21.47 16.00
CA ALA A 741 21.70 -20.68 16.96
C ALA A 741 20.25 -21.16 17.07
N ALA A 742 19.74 -21.27 18.28
CA ALA A 742 18.32 -21.47 18.55
C ALA A 742 17.57 -20.14 18.44
N LEU A 743 16.40 -20.15 17.79
CA LEU A 743 15.57 -18.97 17.52
C LEU A 743 14.19 -19.14 18.15
N GLY A 744 13.43 -18.04 18.23
CA GLY A 744 12.13 -18.02 18.88
C GLY A 744 12.21 -18.17 20.40
N ASP A 745 11.24 -18.84 20.96
CA ASP A 745 11.16 -19.08 22.41
C ASP A 745 12.29 -19.98 22.95
N ASP A 746 12.89 -20.80 22.10
CA ASP A 746 14.03 -21.65 22.43
C ASP A 746 15.36 -20.89 22.50
N SER A 747 15.38 -19.61 22.11
CA SER A 747 16.60 -18.82 22.09
C SER A 747 17.11 -18.52 23.50
N ALA A 748 18.31 -19.03 23.79
CA ALA A 748 19.04 -18.73 25.03
C ALA A 748 19.82 -17.40 24.95
N GLY A 749 19.68 -16.62 23.85
CA GLY A 749 20.48 -15.42 23.60
C GLY A 749 21.95 -15.71 23.27
N ALA A 750 22.24 -16.93 22.85
CA ALA A 750 23.59 -17.43 22.58
C ALA A 750 23.61 -18.33 21.34
N TRP A 751 24.83 -18.51 20.79
CA TRP A 751 25.08 -19.30 19.59
C TRP A 751 26.43 -20.04 19.70
N ASP A 752 26.60 -21.04 18.84
CA ASP A 752 27.80 -21.84 18.76
C ASP A 752 28.55 -21.61 17.44
N LEU A 753 29.86 -21.62 17.46
CA LEU A 753 30.75 -21.48 16.30
C LEU A 753 31.71 -22.66 16.19
N ALA A 754 31.78 -23.28 15.03
CA ALA A 754 32.87 -24.16 14.64
C ALA A 754 33.69 -23.50 13.53
N LEU A 755 35.03 -23.45 13.72
CA LEU A 755 35.99 -22.83 12.81
C LEU A 755 37.00 -23.87 12.38
N SER A 756 37.15 -24.12 11.08
CA SER A 756 38.07 -25.07 10.48
C SER A 756 39.16 -24.33 9.73
N LEU A 757 40.32 -24.24 10.34
CA LEU A 757 41.54 -23.65 9.77
C LEU A 757 42.35 -24.71 9.02
N PRO A 758 43.04 -24.40 7.92
CA PRO A 758 43.86 -25.36 7.19
C PRO A 758 44.89 -26.04 8.06
N GLY A 759 44.94 -27.38 7.97
CA GLY A 759 45.90 -28.18 8.70
C GLY A 759 45.73 -28.21 10.24
N GLN A 760 44.67 -27.64 10.79
CA GLN A 760 44.37 -27.62 12.21
C GLN A 760 43.09 -28.39 12.54
N ALA A 761 42.93 -28.83 13.78
CA ALA A 761 41.70 -29.39 14.28
C ALA A 761 40.62 -28.29 14.37
N THR A 762 39.39 -28.64 14.00
CA THR A 762 38.25 -27.70 14.08
C THR A 762 38.10 -27.14 15.51
N ARG A 763 38.15 -25.82 15.63
CA ARG A 763 37.97 -25.10 16.90
C ARG A 763 36.47 -24.88 17.13
N LYS A 764 35.96 -25.34 18.27
CA LYS A 764 34.57 -25.15 18.68
C LYS A 764 34.49 -24.14 19.82
N LEU A 765 33.70 -23.10 19.62
CA LEU A 765 33.37 -22.10 20.62
C LEU A 765 31.87 -22.19 20.90
N GLN A 766 31.50 -22.35 22.13
CA GLN A 766 30.12 -22.59 22.54
C GLN A 766 29.59 -21.46 23.40
N LYS A 767 28.27 -21.25 23.33
CA LYS A 767 27.53 -20.24 24.12
C LYS A 767 28.11 -18.83 23.98
N LEU A 768 28.47 -18.46 22.77
CA LEU A 768 28.83 -17.08 22.42
C LEU A 768 27.59 -16.19 22.58
N PRO A 769 27.73 -15.00 23.20
CA PRO A 769 26.56 -14.13 23.36
C PRO A 769 26.11 -13.53 22.04
N ASN A 770 24.78 -13.39 21.83
CA ASN A 770 24.27 -12.51 20.80
C ASN A 770 24.77 -11.08 21.06
N ASN A 771 24.94 -10.29 20.00
CA ASN A 771 25.26 -8.86 20.15
C ASN A 771 24.09 -8.12 20.83
N HIS A 772 22.86 -8.56 20.60
CA HIS A 772 21.68 -8.04 21.27
C HIS A 772 20.89 -9.19 21.92
N LYS A 773 20.64 -9.10 23.23
CA LYS A 773 20.00 -10.16 24.03
C LYS A 773 18.55 -10.47 23.59
N GLU A 774 17.90 -9.54 22.90
CA GLU A 774 16.51 -9.66 22.42
C GLU A 774 16.38 -10.24 21.02
N PHE A 775 17.48 -10.54 20.35
CA PHE A 775 17.45 -11.23 19.06
C PHE A 775 16.77 -12.61 19.20
N ARG A 776 15.72 -12.87 18.40
CA ARG A 776 14.92 -14.10 18.44
C ARG A 776 14.68 -14.72 17.08
N LYS A 777 14.83 -13.97 15.99
CA LYS A 777 14.55 -14.44 14.64
C LYS A 777 15.56 -13.91 13.65
N LEU A 778 15.73 -14.62 12.55
CA LEU A 778 16.66 -14.31 11.48
C LEU A 778 15.86 -13.87 10.24
N ASP A 779 15.69 -12.56 10.08
CA ASP A 779 15.03 -11.96 8.93
C ASP A 779 16.03 -11.46 7.88
N TRP A 780 17.27 -11.17 8.27
CA TRP A 780 18.35 -10.72 7.41
C TRP A 780 19.69 -11.36 7.78
N LEU A 781 20.34 -12.01 6.81
CA LEU A 781 21.67 -12.60 6.89
C LEU A 781 22.56 -11.92 5.86
N GLY A 782 23.51 -11.09 6.28
CA GLY A 782 24.34 -10.33 5.35
C GLY A 782 25.83 -10.43 5.59
N PHE A 783 26.57 -10.31 4.47
CA PHE A 783 28.02 -10.23 4.40
C PHE A 783 28.38 -8.87 3.81
N CYS A 784 29.01 -8.00 4.57
CA CYS A 784 29.26 -6.61 4.22
C CYS A 784 30.76 -6.33 4.20
N SER A 785 31.28 -5.85 3.08
CA SER A 785 32.62 -5.26 3.07
C SER A 785 32.60 -3.89 3.72
N THR A 786 33.65 -3.55 4.43
CA THR A 786 33.82 -2.23 5.08
C THR A 786 35.24 -1.69 4.88
N ALA A 787 35.94 -2.20 3.88
CA ALA A 787 37.25 -1.66 3.50
C ALA A 787 37.04 -0.28 2.81
N ASP A 788 38.00 0.62 3.05
CA ASP A 788 38.08 1.92 2.37
C ASP A 788 39.11 1.90 1.23
N HIS A 789 39.51 0.71 0.78
CA HIS A 789 40.54 0.46 -0.21
C HIS A 789 40.25 -0.80 -1.02
N ALA A 790 40.97 -0.97 -2.13
CA ALA A 790 40.81 -2.13 -2.99
C ALA A 790 41.26 -3.44 -2.32
N THR A 791 40.32 -4.33 -2.07
CA THR A 791 40.54 -5.67 -1.51
C THR A 791 39.41 -6.60 -1.89
N ALA A 792 39.54 -7.91 -1.63
CA ALA A 792 38.47 -8.86 -1.90
C ALA A 792 38.44 -10.00 -0.85
N PHE A 793 37.29 -10.64 -0.78
CA PHE A 793 37.15 -11.95 -0.13
C PHE A 793 36.24 -12.85 -1.01
N HIS A 794 36.38 -14.14 -0.82
CA HIS A 794 35.58 -15.14 -1.55
C HIS A 794 34.77 -15.96 -0.56
N LEU A 795 33.62 -16.43 -1.01
CA LEU A 795 32.71 -17.32 -0.28
C LEU A 795 32.31 -18.50 -1.17
N ASP A 796 32.17 -19.65 -0.56
CA ASP A 796 31.80 -20.87 -1.24
C ASP A 796 31.02 -21.79 -0.29
N ASN A 797 30.32 -22.81 -0.84
CA ASN A 797 29.61 -23.84 -0.08
C ASN A 797 28.67 -23.28 1.01
N ILE A 798 27.82 -22.31 0.65
CA ILE A 798 26.90 -21.69 1.61
C ILE A 798 25.71 -22.64 1.84
N GLU A 799 25.56 -23.12 3.07
CA GLU A 799 24.44 -23.92 3.53
C GLU A 799 23.69 -23.18 4.64
N LEU A 800 22.39 -22.96 4.47
CA LEU A 800 21.51 -22.42 5.51
C LEU A 800 20.30 -23.33 5.65
N SER A 801 20.00 -23.74 6.85
CA SER A 801 18.82 -24.56 7.17
C SER A 801 18.28 -24.26 8.55
N THR A 802 17.01 -24.56 8.78
CA THR A 802 16.40 -24.54 10.11
C THR A 802 15.69 -25.86 10.36
N THR A 803 15.81 -26.39 11.59
CA THR A 803 15.02 -27.50 12.06
C THR A 803 13.90 -26.94 12.92
N ARG A 804 12.62 -27.13 12.50
CA ARG A 804 11.51 -26.84 13.43
C ARG A 804 11.54 -27.86 14.57
N SER A 805 11.50 -27.42 15.82
CA SER A 805 11.00 -28.25 16.88
C SER A 805 9.55 -28.61 16.51
N GLU A 806 9.20 -29.86 16.36
CA GLU A 806 7.79 -30.25 16.24
C GLU A 806 7.03 -29.70 17.44
N PRO A 807 5.82 -29.11 17.23
CA PRO A 807 5.03 -28.48 18.29
C PRO A 807 4.65 -29.46 19.41
#